data_04df236b4a959619f8c886da499e8bea
#
_entry.id   04df236b4a959619f8c886da499e8bea
#
_cell.length_a   1.000
_cell.length_b   1.000
_cell.length_c   1.000
_cell.angle_alpha   90.00
_cell.angle_beta   90.00
_cell.angle_gamma   90.00
#
_symmetry.space_group_name_H-M   'P 1'
#
loop_
_entity.id
_entity.type
_entity.pdbx_description
1 polymer ?
#
loop_
_entity_poly.entity_id
_entity_poly.type
_entity_poly.pdbx_seq_one_letter_code
_entity_poly.pdbx_strand_id
1 'polypeptide(L)'
;MIKFLKKLIFFPFRKVSRNARKTNWSTERNRKRVGKSLFFLAIALFTVFIFRFVWLITVNHVGGTNLTTMAKSNYQSTVTVQAKRGTIYDRTGAAIAVDSSTYTIYAVIDKTQVDSNGNPLYIDKKDFTKVEDFLNSKLGIDRDLIKKQLNSKLKQVQFGPKGSDISLEKMKEIQKAAENEKIVGLGFTANISRSYPFGNFASQFIGIARPKDENGTQALKGDMGLEKAFNNVLSGENGKETYQKDIYGRPIPGTTKVIEPVKNGQDVYTTLDAQLQRNLEGYMDKAATDTGAQQLSGTLVDAHTGEILATSQRPTYTATTINDAEKQKYFTWNSLLSQSAFEPGSTFKTFLMAGALDSGKVNLNETYQRKLQVYDTTINDWDVTENKSYTLPETVTYAQGFALSSNIGMSKIEMNMGDALWGSYLNKFKFGLKVRAGLDGENPGALPSSNAVSQIQSSFGQGVAVTPLQLIRGWTAIAGNGTMLEPHIVSKVVDPNTKTSLTSKAEVVGHPVSNDAASGVRDLMLTVNTDPVYGTSYSTSGDSEQNLAAGPLFMVNGEPAAVKTGTAQIASTTGGYMTGSQDYLYSAVVMYPAKNPDFIFYMNVKIPTESWTLKYIARVANPLLTSAEAMKNDLSVSADTDTKAGKVTIENYKGKDSGDTADSLRRTVLSPVIIGTGAKVTAQSIAEGEKVSANSRILLLTNDKDQVMPDMYDWSKKEVEQLANWFGIKVTYEGAGNKVLTQSIETSTNVKKGQTLTVKMGN
;
A
#
# COMPACT_ATOMS: atom_id res chain seq x y z
N MET A 1 -53.78 -7.71 -43.82
CA MET A 1 -53.14 -7.34 -45.09
C MET A 1 -53.25 -8.42 -46.16
N ILE A 2 -52.90 -9.68 -45.89
CA ILE A 2 -52.94 -10.81 -46.84
C ILE A 2 -54.39 -11.12 -47.37
N LYS A 3 -55.44 -11.01 -46.52
CA LYS A 3 -56.82 -11.18 -46.94
C LYS A 3 -57.35 -10.02 -47.85
N PHE A 4 -56.79 -8.83 -47.73
CA PHE A 4 -57.14 -7.65 -48.55
C PHE A 4 -56.45 -7.70 -49.91
N LEU A 5 -55.21 -8.14 -49.98
CA LEU A 5 -54.48 -8.38 -51.23
C LEU A 5 -55.09 -9.50 -52.07
N LYS A 6 -55.54 -10.62 -51.44
CA LYS A 6 -56.28 -11.67 -52.18
C LYS A 6 -57.58 -11.15 -52.82
N LYS A 7 -58.31 -10.23 -52.19
CA LYS A 7 -59.54 -9.62 -52.80
C LYS A 7 -59.19 -8.65 -53.93
N LEU A 8 -58.11 -7.89 -53.87
CA LEU A 8 -57.69 -6.94 -54.91
C LEU A 8 -57.15 -7.64 -56.16
N ILE A 9 -56.42 -8.75 -56.00
CA ILE A 9 -55.79 -9.46 -57.13
C ILE A 9 -56.79 -10.35 -57.86
N PHE A 10 -57.75 -10.95 -57.18
CA PHE A 10 -58.71 -11.87 -57.82
C PHE A 10 -60.02 -11.26 -58.36
N PHE A 11 -60.36 -10.02 -57.94
CA PHE A 11 -61.58 -9.36 -58.38
C PHE A 11 -61.58 -8.89 -59.87
N PRO A 12 -60.51 -8.33 -60.41
CA PRO A 12 -60.49 -7.98 -61.82
C PRO A 12 -60.37 -9.20 -62.77
N PHE A 13 -59.66 -10.28 -62.34
CA PHE A 13 -59.52 -11.48 -63.19
C PHE A 13 -60.82 -12.24 -63.40
N ARG A 14 -61.73 -12.31 -62.43
CA ARG A 14 -63.03 -12.91 -62.57
C ARG A 14 -63.93 -12.12 -63.50
N LYS A 15 -63.90 -10.83 -63.57
CA LYS A 15 -64.68 -9.97 -64.50
C LYS A 15 -64.10 -10.02 -65.92
N VAL A 16 -62.76 -10.07 -66.03
CA VAL A 16 -62.14 -10.21 -67.37
C VAL A 16 -62.40 -11.58 -68.01
N SER A 17 -62.40 -12.69 -67.26
CA SER A 17 -62.67 -14.02 -67.79
C SER A 17 -64.10 -14.17 -68.20
N ARG A 18 -65.10 -13.50 -67.57
CA ARG A 18 -66.50 -13.53 -67.96
C ARG A 18 -66.78 -12.71 -69.23
N ASN A 19 -66.08 -11.61 -69.45
CA ASN A 19 -66.23 -10.79 -70.66
C ASN A 19 -65.41 -11.36 -71.85
N ALA A 20 -64.33 -12.09 -71.61
CA ALA A 20 -63.54 -12.70 -72.67
C ALA A 20 -64.27 -13.84 -73.42
N ARG A 21 -65.28 -14.46 -72.79
CA ARG A 21 -66.08 -15.49 -73.45
C ARG A 21 -67.19 -14.96 -74.39
N LYS A 22 -67.43 -13.65 -74.49
CA LYS A 22 -68.52 -13.03 -75.28
C LYS A 22 -68.03 -12.12 -76.42
N THR A 23 -66.79 -11.98 -76.70
CA THR A 23 -66.32 -11.08 -77.79
C THR A 23 -65.20 -11.77 -78.59
N ASN A 24 -65.52 -12.00 -79.93
CA ASN A 24 -64.51 -12.42 -80.91
C ASN A 24 -63.51 -11.24 -81.11
N TRP A 25 -62.38 -11.31 -80.39
CA TRP A 25 -61.35 -10.32 -80.51
C TRP A 25 -60.28 -10.78 -81.50
N SER A 26 -59.93 -9.91 -82.46
CA SER A 26 -58.82 -10.19 -83.35
C SER A 26 -57.53 -10.28 -82.52
N THR A 27 -56.62 -11.16 -82.90
CA THR A 27 -55.39 -11.50 -82.22
C THR A 27 -54.55 -10.24 -81.92
N GLU A 28 -54.55 -9.28 -82.76
CA GLU A 28 -53.83 -7.99 -82.65
C GLU A 28 -54.40 -7.04 -81.58
N ARG A 29 -55.75 -6.97 -81.48
CA ARG A 29 -56.38 -6.15 -80.40
C ARG A 29 -56.16 -6.77 -79.01
N ASN A 30 -56.09 -8.10 -78.90
CA ASN A 30 -55.77 -8.76 -77.62
C ASN A 30 -54.30 -8.47 -77.18
N ARG A 31 -53.37 -8.63 -78.12
CA ARG A 31 -51.93 -8.30 -77.81
C ARG A 31 -51.76 -6.84 -77.33
N LYS A 32 -52.44 -5.86 -77.99
CA LYS A 32 -52.37 -4.47 -77.56
C LYS A 32 -53.04 -4.23 -76.17
N ARG A 33 -54.14 -4.94 -75.86
CA ARG A 33 -54.80 -4.79 -74.55
C ARG A 33 -54.00 -5.46 -73.44
N VAL A 34 -53.53 -6.71 -73.65
CA VAL A 34 -52.68 -7.41 -72.69
C VAL A 34 -51.37 -6.66 -72.48
N GLY A 35 -50.76 -6.14 -73.54
CA GLY A 35 -49.55 -5.29 -73.42
C GLY A 35 -49.79 -4.03 -72.59
N LYS A 36 -50.92 -3.30 -72.86
CA LYS A 36 -51.29 -2.15 -72.00
C LYS A 36 -51.57 -2.55 -70.55
N SER A 37 -52.26 -3.63 -70.31
CA SER A 37 -52.50 -4.11 -68.93
C SER A 37 -51.23 -4.51 -68.19
N LEU A 38 -50.31 -5.19 -68.83
CA LEU A 38 -48.98 -5.49 -68.30
C LEU A 38 -48.15 -4.26 -68.05
N PHE A 39 -48.18 -3.26 -68.96
CA PHE A 39 -47.50 -1.99 -68.78
C PHE A 39 -48.05 -1.20 -67.58
N PHE A 40 -49.39 -1.08 -67.43
CA PHE A 40 -49.97 -0.45 -66.24
C PHE A 40 -49.70 -1.21 -64.96
N LEU A 41 -49.68 -2.56 -65.00
CA LEU A 41 -49.29 -3.42 -63.86
C LEU A 41 -47.84 -3.17 -63.46
N ALA A 42 -46.94 -3.09 -64.46
CA ALA A 42 -45.54 -2.78 -64.20
C ALA A 42 -45.34 -1.38 -63.57
N ILE A 43 -46.04 -0.36 -64.07
CA ILE A 43 -46.04 0.97 -63.50
C ILE A 43 -46.60 0.96 -62.07
N ALA A 44 -47.70 0.24 -61.82
CA ALA A 44 -48.31 0.13 -60.48
C ALA A 44 -47.33 -0.53 -59.50
N LEU A 45 -46.67 -1.62 -59.90
CA LEU A 45 -45.64 -2.29 -59.09
C LEU A 45 -44.49 -1.37 -58.84
N PHE A 46 -43.99 -0.68 -59.87
CA PHE A 46 -42.87 0.27 -59.70
C PHE A 46 -43.23 1.46 -58.77
N THR A 47 -44.46 1.96 -58.86
CA THR A 47 -44.97 2.98 -57.95
C THR A 47 -45.02 2.45 -56.50
N VAL A 48 -45.46 1.24 -56.27
CA VAL A 48 -45.46 0.58 -54.93
C VAL A 48 -44.05 0.44 -54.42
N PHE A 49 -43.07 0.08 -55.25
CA PHE A 49 -41.66 0.03 -54.87
C PHE A 49 -41.10 1.38 -54.50
N ILE A 50 -41.41 2.45 -55.30
CA ILE A 50 -40.98 3.82 -54.96
C ILE A 50 -41.58 4.25 -53.63
N PHE A 51 -42.89 4.08 -53.43
CA PHE A 51 -43.55 4.39 -52.17
C PHE A 51 -42.92 3.60 -50.98
N ARG A 52 -42.61 2.34 -51.20
CA ARG A 52 -41.94 1.51 -50.19
C ARG A 52 -40.53 2.02 -49.87
N PHE A 53 -39.74 2.46 -50.89
CA PHE A 53 -38.43 3.02 -50.71
C PHE A 53 -38.48 4.37 -49.97
N VAL A 54 -39.38 5.27 -50.36
CA VAL A 54 -39.59 6.57 -49.68
C VAL A 54 -40.02 6.33 -48.24
N TRP A 55 -40.91 5.35 -47.99
CA TRP A 55 -41.32 4.96 -46.65
C TRP A 55 -40.14 4.45 -45.81
N LEU A 56 -39.27 3.59 -46.34
CA LEU A 56 -38.09 3.09 -45.68
C LEU A 56 -37.10 4.21 -45.33
N ILE A 57 -36.92 5.17 -46.21
CA ILE A 57 -36.02 6.31 -45.99
C ILE A 57 -36.59 7.27 -44.94
N THR A 58 -37.87 7.57 -45.00
CA THR A 58 -38.50 8.59 -44.12
C THR A 58 -38.82 8.03 -42.72
N VAL A 59 -39.39 6.82 -42.64
CA VAL A 59 -39.83 6.21 -41.37
C VAL A 59 -38.68 5.49 -40.66
N ASN A 60 -37.66 5.05 -41.42
CA ASN A 60 -36.44 4.44 -40.91
C ASN A 60 -36.65 3.24 -39.95
N HIS A 61 -37.83 2.58 -40.02
CA HIS A 61 -38.23 1.41 -39.22
C HIS A 61 -38.78 0.28 -40.05
N VAL A 62 -38.29 -0.97 -39.82
CA VAL A 62 -38.81 -2.18 -40.44
C VAL A 62 -38.97 -3.25 -39.37
N GLY A 63 -40.21 -3.78 -39.24
CA GLY A 63 -40.46 -4.88 -38.30
C GLY A 63 -40.14 -4.58 -36.83
N GLY A 64 -40.27 -3.31 -36.41
CA GLY A 64 -39.96 -2.89 -35.05
C GLY A 64 -38.51 -2.48 -34.83
N THR A 65 -37.63 -2.60 -35.85
CA THR A 65 -36.21 -2.29 -35.74
C THR A 65 -35.88 -0.98 -36.48
N ASN A 66 -35.12 -0.10 -35.84
CA ASN A 66 -34.59 1.12 -36.45
C ASN A 66 -33.41 0.79 -37.36
N LEU A 67 -33.52 1.07 -38.65
CA LEU A 67 -32.49 0.75 -39.65
C LEU A 67 -31.18 1.51 -39.45
N THR A 68 -31.25 2.75 -39.00
CA THR A 68 -30.03 3.55 -38.71
C THR A 68 -29.29 2.98 -37.51
N THR A 69 -30.00 2.55 -36.47
CA THR A 69 -29.40 1.90 -35.30
C THR A 69 -28.77 0.57 -35.68
N MET A 70 -29.44 -0.23 -36.49
CA MET A 70 -28.95 -1.51 -36.99
C MET A 70 -27.75 -1.32 -37.93
N ALA A 71 -27.74 -0.32 -38.79
CA ALA A 71 -26.60 0.04 -39.63
C ALA A 71 -25.41 0.50 -38.75
N LYS A 72 -25.67 1.38 -37.77
CA LYS A 72 -24.63 1.80 -36.83
C LYS A 72 -24.02 0.59 -36.08
N SER A 73 -24.82 -0.32 -35.55
CA SER A 73 -24.32 -1.50 -34.85
C SER A 73 -23.52 -2.44 -35.76
N ASN A 74 -23.82 -2.50 -37.05
CA ASN A 74 -23.08 -3.33 -38.00
C ASN A 74 -21.77 -2.69 -38.47
N TYR A 75 -21.75 -1.36 -38.63
CA TYR A 75 -20.60 -0.64 -39.18
C TYR A 75 -19.78 0.16 -38.13
N GLN A 76 -20.29 0.37 -36.94
CA GLN A 76 -19.56 0.99 -35.85
C GLN A 76 -19.24 -0.05 -34.76
N SER A 77 -18.04 0.04 -34.21
CA SER A 77 -17.61 -0.71 -33.04
C SER A 77 -17.16 0.25 -31.98
N THR A 78 -17.57 0.00 -30.74
CA THR A 78 -17.06 0.73 -29.57
C THR A 78 -16.08 -0.19 -28.87
N VAL A 79 -14.89 0.34 -28.58
CA VAL A 79 -13.84 -0.36 -27.81
C VAL A 79 -13.54 0.41 -26.56
N THR A 80 -13.25 -0.33 -25.50
CA THR A 80 -12.71 0.22 -24.27
C THR A 80 -11.20 0.40 -24.43
N VAL A 81 -10.73 1.64 -24.22
CA VAL A 81 -9.30 1.93 -24.14
C VAL A 81 -8.90 1.80 -22.68
N GLN A 82 -8.05 0.83 -22.38
CA GLN A 82 -7.63 0.59 -21.00
C GLN A 82 -6.73 1.71 -20.49
N ALA A 83 -7.04 2.19 -19.29
CA ALA A 83 -6.16 3.07 -18.56
C ALA A 83 -4.93 2.32 -18.06
N LYS A 84 -3.77 2.95 -18.11
CA LYS A 84 -2.55 2.44 -17.48
C LYS A 84 -2.63 2.68 -15.98
N ARG A 85 -2.20 1.69 -15.20
CA ARG A 85 -2.02 1.86 -13.77
C ARG A 85 -0.79 2.73 -13.52
N GLY A 86 -0.88 3.67 -12.57
CA GLY A 86 0.24 4.52 -12.18
C GLY A 86 1.45 3.70 -11.73
N THR A 87 2.62 4.21 -11.99
CA THR A 87 3.89 3.60 -11.59
C THR A 87 4.23 3.95 -10.14
N ILE A 88 4.79 2.99 -9.41
CA ILE A 88 5.39 3.25 -8.10
C ILE A 88 6.90 3.40 -8.32
N TYR A 89 7.43 4.54 -7.89
CA TYR A 89 8.84 4.88 -7.99
C TYR A 89 9.51 4.94 -6.61
N ASP A 90 10.81 4.77 -6.58
CA ASP A 90 11.64 5.17 -5.45
C ASP A 90 11.78 6.71 -5.40
N ARG A 91 12.50 7.24 -4.40
CA ARG A 91 12.73 8.69 -4.28
C ARG A 91 13.47 9.32 -5.45
N THR A 92 14.30 8.54 -6.17
CA THR A 92 15.14 9.00 -7.29
C THR A 92 14.43 8.91 -8.64
N GLY A 93 13.26 8.26 -8.71
CA GLY A 93 12.50 8.04 -9.93
C GLY A 93 12.78 6.69 -10.60
N ALA A 94 13.46 5.75 -9.93
CA ALA A 94 13.58 4.39 -10.41
C ALA A 94 12.25 3.61 -10.18
N ALA A 95 11.78 2.91 -11.20
CA ALA A 95 10.49 2.21 -11.13
C ALA A 95 10.57 0.95 -10.27
N ILE A 96 9.80 0.93 -9.16
CA ILE A 96 9.64 -0.22 -8.27
C ILE A 96 8.53 -1.15 -8.75
N ALA A 97 7.41 -0.59 -9.21
CA ALA A 97 6.28 -1.34 -9.76
C ALA A 97 5.74 -0.61 -10.99
N VAL A 98 5.69 -1.30 -12.13
CA VAL A 98 5.31 -0.74 -13.42
C VAL A 98 4.42 -1.71 -14.21
N ASP A 99 3.53 -1.17 -15.04
CA ASP A 99 2.72 -1.99 -15.94
C ASP A 99 3.61 -2.75 -16.92
N SER A 100 3.25 -4.01 -17.11
CA SER A 100 3.94 -4.94 -18.00
C SER A 100 2.92 -5.77 -18.76
N SER A 101 3.40 -6.58 -19.68
CA SER A 101 2.60 -7.60 -20.35
C SER A 101 3.21 -8.96 -20.12
N THR A 102 2.38 -9.91 -19.74
CA THR A 102 2.71 -11.33 -19.80
C THR A 102 1.93 -11.98 -20.93
N TYR A 103 2.27 -13.20 -21.26
CA TYR A 103 1.68 -13.91 -22.39
C TYR A 103 1.16 -15.26 -21.94
N THR A 104 -0.02 -15.63 -22.47
CA THR A 104 -0.56 -16.98 -22.33
C THR A 104 -0.42 -17.71 -23.66
N ILE A 105 0.23 -18.87 -23.65
CA ILE A 105 0.37 -19.71 -24.82
C ILE A 105 -0.95 -20.48 -25.05
N TYR A 106 -1.36 -20.54 -26.30
CA TYR A 106 -2.50 -21.35 -26.73
C TYR A 106 -2.16 -22.18 -27.96
N ALA A 107 -2.94 -23.22 -28.18
CA ALA A 107 -2.89 -24.04 -29.37
C ALA A 107 -4.21 -23.97 -30.14
N VAL A 108 -4.14 -23.74 -31.44
CA VAL A 108 -5.28 -23.85 -32.36
C VAL A 108 -5.38 -25.29 -32.83
N ILE A 109 -6.53 -25.93 -32.60
CA ILE A 109 -6.81 -27.32 -32.98
C ILE A 109 -7.98 -27.46 -33.96
N ASP A 110 -8.60 -26.33 -34.35
CA ASP A 110 -9.67 -26.27 -35.36
C ASP A 110 -9.07 -26.34 -36.76
N LYS A 111 -9.35 -27.46 -37.44
CA LYS A 111 -8.86 -27.73 -38.79
C LYS A 111 -9.36 -26.75 -39.87
N THR A 112 -10.38 -25.95 -39.57
CA THR A 112 -10.90 -24.94 -40.49
C THR A 112 -10.02 -23.69 -40.56
N GLN A 113 -9.05 -23.56 -39.64
CA GLN A 113 -8.15 -22.41 -39.58
C GLN A 113 -7.00 -22.61 -40.57
N VAL A 114 -7.06 -21.89 -41.70
CA VAL A 114 -6.03 -21.89 -42.76
C VAL A 114 -5.73 -20.44 -43.14
N ASP A 115 -4.52 -20.23 -43.68
CA ASP A 115 -4.14 -18.92 -44.24
C ASP A 115 -4.80 -18.68 -45.62
N SER A 116 -4.52 -17.54 -46.23
CA SER A 116 -5.04 -17.15 -47.57
C SER A 116 -4.61 -18.10 -48.68
N ASN A 117 -3.57 -18.89 -48.47
CA ASN A 117 -3.01 -19.85 -49.44
C ASN A 117 -3.44 -21.30 -49.16
N GLY A 118 -4.27 -21.50 -48.12
CA GLY A 118 -4.74 -22.81 -47.71
C GLY A 118 -3.80 -23.58 -46.77
N ASN A 119 -2.73 -22.96 -46.29
CA ASN A 119 -1.81 -23.62 -45.36
C ASN A 119 -2.43 -23.70 -43.95
N PRO A 120 -2.22 -24.81 -43.21
CA PRO A 120 -2.74 -24.98 -41.86
C PRO A 120 -2.24 -23.92 -40.89
N LEU A 121 -3.12 -23.28 -40.14
CA LEU A 121 -2.84 -22.45 -38.96
C LEU A 121 -3.21 -23.18 -37.66
N TYR A 122 -3.34 -24.50 -37.69
CA TYR A 122 -3.70 -25.37 -36.57
C TYR A 122 -2.68 -26.48 -36.38
N ILE A 123 -2.66 -27.10 -35.22
CA ILE A 123 -1.83 -28.27 -34.91
C ILE A 123 -2.55 -29.51 -35.40
N ASP A 124 -1.93 -30.27 -36.34
CA ASP A 124 -2.46 -31.54 -36.80
C ASP A 124 -2.25 -32.61 -35.71
N LYS A 125 -3.15 -33.61 -35.66
CA LYS A 125 -3.04 -34.73 -34.70
C LYS A 125 -1.72 -35.48 -34.78
N LYS A 126 -1.12 -35.59 -35.94
CA LYS A 126 0.19 -36.22 -36.14
C LYS A 126 1.33 -35.52 -35.40
N ASP A 127 1.18 -34.21 -35.12
CA ASP A 127 2.19 -33.39 -34.47
C ASP A 127 1.93 -33.24 -32.95
N PHE A 128 0.86 -33.86 -32.40
CA PHE A 128 0.51 -33.73 -30.98
C PHE A 128 1.63 -34.15 -30.03
N THR A 129 2.28 -35.29 -30.28
CA THR A 129 3.42 -35.76 -29.48
C THR A 129 4.58 -34.77 -29.51
N LYS A 130 4.85 -34.21 -30.68
CA LYS A 130 5.91 -33.22 -30.87
C LYS A 130 5.61 -31.95 -30.04
N VAL A 131 4.38 -31.46 -30.08
CA VAL A 131 3.94 -30.29 -29.30
C VAL A 131 3.94 -30.61 -27.81
N GLU A 132 3.58 -31.82 -27.42
CA GLU A 132 3.65 -32.29 -26.02
C GLU A 132 5.10 -32.24 -25.50
N ASP A 133 6.06 -32.80 -26.25
CA ASP A 133 7.48 -32.76 -25.90
C ASP A 133 8.02 -31.33 -25.84
N PHE A 134 7.63 -30.51 -26.82
CA PHE A 134 8.02 -29.12 -26.91
C PHE A 134 7.55 -28.29 -25.70
N LEU A 135 6.25 -28.31 -25.39
CA LEU A 135 5.69 -27.54 -24.30
C LEU A 135 6.16 -28.04 -22.92
N ASN A 136 6.33 -29.35 -22.75
CA ASN A 136 6.90 -29.92 -21.55
C ASN A 136 8.36 -29.47 -21.36
N SER A 137 9.19 -29.54 -22.40
CA SER A 137 10.61 -29.13 -22.32
C SER A 137 10.80 -27.62 -22.09
N LYS A 138 9.98 -26.76 -22.74
CA LYS A 138 10.13 -25.31 -22.69
C LYS A 138 9.49 -24.65 -21.48
N LEU A 139 8.39 -25.20 -21.00
CA LEU A 139 7.55 -24.61 -19.93
C LEU A 139 7.33 -25.54 -18.73
N GLY A 140 7.77 -26.79 -18.79
CA GLY A 140 7.55 -27.78 -17.74
C GLY A 140 6.06 -28.09 -17.50
N ILE A 141 5.22 -27.92 -18.54
CA ILE A 141 3.80 -28.25 -18.47
C ILE A 141 3.65 -29.78 -18.43
N ASP A 142 2.76 -30.24 -17.58
CA ASP A 142 2.48 -31.68 -17.45
C ASP A 142 1.99 -32.29 -18.77
N ARG A 143 2.57 -33.42 -19.17
CA ARG A 143 2.26 -34.11 -20.44
C ARG A 143 0.81 -34.55 -20.54
N ASP A 144 0.25 -35.05 -19.44
CA ASP A 144 -1.15 -35.51 -19.41
C ASP A 144 -2.10 -34.33 -19.60
N LEU A 145 -1.77 -33.17 -19.02
CA LEU A 145 -2.52 -31.93 -19.24
C LEU A 145 -2.45 -31.49 -20.70
N ILE A 146 -1.27 -31.46 -21.31
CA ILE A 146 -1.10 -31.07 -22.71
C ILE A 146 -1.91 -32.01 -23.60
N LYS A 147 -1.76 -33.32 -23.42
CA LYS A 147 -2.48 -34.38 -24.17
C LYS A 147 -4.01 -34.24 -24.02
N LYS A 148 -4.50 -33.99 -22.81
CA LYS A 148 -5.94 -33.75 -22.53
C LYS A 148 -6.44 -32.52 -23.29
N GLN A 149 -5.69 -31.41 -23.27
CA GLN A 149 -6.09 -30.18 -23.94
C GLN A 149 -6.10 -30.32 -25.47
N LEU A 150 -5.04 -30.90 -26.06
CA LEU A 150 -4.95 -31.10 -27.51
C LEU A 150 -6.03 -32.05 -28.05
N ASN A 151 -6.52 -32.99 -27.25
CA ASN A 151 -7.62 -33.91 -27.62
C ASN A 151 -9.01 -33.36 -27.27
N SER A 152 -9.16 -32.14 -26.83
CA SER A 152 -10.47 -31.56 -26.54
C SER A 152 -11.24 -31.24 -27.81
N LYS A 153 -12.57 -30.98 -27.68
CA LYS A 153 -13.46 -30.60 -28.79
C LYS A 153 -13.48 -29.07 -29.01
N LEU A 154 -12.65 -28.32 -28.33
CA LEU A 154 -12.56 -26.86 -28.46
C LEU A 154 -11.83 -26.49 -29.74
N LYS A 155 -12.01 -25.27 -30.21
CA LYS A 155 -11.28 -24.73 -31.37
C LYS A 155 -9.87 -24.27 -31.03
N GLN A 156 -9.71 -23.79 -29.81
CA GLN A 156 -8.44 -23.28 -29.25
C GLN A 156 -8.36 -23.72 -27.79
N VAL A 157 -7.16 -24.03 -27.31
CA VAL A 157 -6.92 -24.53 -25.95
C VAL A 157 -5.74 -23.80 -25.30
N GLN A 158 -5.78 -23.67 -23.98
CA GLN A 158 -4.69 -23.16 -23.14
C GLN A 158 -4.20 -24.26 -22.20
N PHE A 159 -3.03 -24.09 -21.58
CA PHE A 159 -2.33 -25.15 -20.88
C PHE A 159 -2.17 -24.91 -19.37
N GLY A 160 -3.07 -24.11 -18.78
CA GLY A 160 -3.10 -23.85 -17.34
C GLY A 160 -1.99 -22.89 -16.87
N PRO A 161 -1.71 -22.85 -15.55
CA PRO A 161 -0.84 -21.81 -14.95
C PRO A 161 0.56 -21.76 -15.54
N LYS A 162 1.19 -22.90 -15.83
CA LYS A 162 2.53 -22.94 -16.45
C LYS A 162 2.58 -22.45 -17.90
N GLY A 163 1.42 -22.40 -18.56
CA GLY A 163 1.25 -21.83 -19.89
C GLY A 163 0.83 -20.37 -19.88
N SER A 164 0.67 -19.77 -18.70
CA SER A 164 0.30 -18.36 -18.48
C SER A 164 1.46 -17.59 -17.88
N ASP A 165 1.33 -16.27 -17.78
CA ASP A 165 2.32 -15.37 -17.18
C ASP A 165 3.74 -15.48 -17.76
N ILE A 166 3.83 -15.85 -19.03
CA ILE A 166 5.10 -15.98 -19.77
C ILE A 166 5.65 -14.57 -20.04
N SER A 167 6.91 -14.32 -19.69
CA SER A 167 7.57 -13.03 -19.97
C SER A 167 7.73 -12.81 -21.48
N LEU A 168 7.88 -11.57 -21.92
CA LEU A 168 8.14 -11.20 -23.32
C LEU A 168 9.39 -11.90 -23.87
N GLU A 169 10.43 -11.98 -23.07
CA GLU A 169 11.68 -12.63 -23.46
C GLU A 169 11.48 -14.13 -23.69
N LYS A 170 10.83 -14.80 -22.74
CA LYS A 170 10.51 -16.23 -22.82
C LYS A 170 9.53 -16.54 -23.95
N MET A 171 8.55 -15.67 -24.17
CA MET A 171 7.62 -15.78 -25.31
C MET A 171 8.37 -15.75 -26.63
N LYS A 172 9.29 -14.79 -26.83
CA LYS A 172 10.11 -14.70 -28.04
C LYS A 172 11.03 -15.94 -28.22
N GLU A 173 11.62 -16.43 -27.12
CA GLU A 173 12.40 -17.67 -27.12
C GLU A 173 11.57 -18.86 -27.64
N ILE A 174 10.37 -19.04 -27.07
CA ILE A 174 9.46 -20.13 -27.42
C ILE A 174 8.99 -19.98 -28.87
N GLN A 175 8.62 -18.78 -29.29
CA GLN A 175 8.21 -18.51 -30.67
C GLN A 175 9.29 -18.88 -31.67
N LYS A 176 10.50 -18.42 -31.43
CA LYS A 176 11.67 -18.76 -32.29
C LYS A 176 11.98 -20.27 -32.30
N ALA A 177 11.86 -20.92 -31.14
CA ALA A 177 12.03 -22.36 -31.03
C ALA A 177 10.94 -23.14 -31.81
N ALA A 178 9.69 -22.71 -31.71
CA ALA A 178 8.56 -23.30 -32.44
C ALA A 178 8.72 -23.13 -33.97
N GLU A 179 9.19 -21.97 -34.43
CA GLU A 179 9.51 -21.71 -35.83
C GLU A 179 10.64 -22.66 -36.35
N ASN A 180 11.74 -22.79 -35.59
CA ASN A 180 12.83 -23.68 -35.92
C ASN A 180 12.39 -25.14 -36.02
N GLU A 181 11.50 -25.57 -35.13
CA GLU A 181 10.92 -26.91 -35.12
C GLU A 181 9.73 -27.05 -36.08
N LYS A 182 9.38 -26.01 -36.83
CA LYS A 182 8.21 -26.01 -37.73
C LYS A 182 6.93 -26.45 -37.07
N ILE A 183 6.69 -26.00 -35.83
CA ILE A 183 5.43 -26.19 -35.10
C ILE A 183 4.51 -25.05 -35.48
N VAL A 184 3.39 -25.40 -36.12
CA VAL A 184 2.33 -24.45 -36.53
C VAL A 184 1.16 -24.58 -35.60
N GLY A 185 0.41 -23.48 -35.38
CA GLY A 185 -0.81 -23.47 -34.58
C GLY A 185 -0.61 -23.15 -33.09
N LEU A 186 0.63 -22.86 -32.65
CA LEU A 186 0.88 -22.22 -31.36
C LEU A 186 0.81 -20.71 -31.51
N GLY A 187 0.18 -20.04 -30.55
CA GLY A 187 0.08 -18.60 -30.50
C GLY A 187 0.14 -18.07 -29.07
N PHE A 188 0.19 -16.75 -28.94
CA PHE A 188 0.26 -16.08 -27.64
C PHE A 188 -0.79 -15.00 -27.55
N THR A 189 -1.47 -14.93 -26.41
CA THR A 189 -2.34 -13.82 -26.04
C THR A 189 -1.63 -12.97 -25.01
N ALA A 190 -1.52 -11.66 -25.26
CA ALA A 190 -0.98 -10.73 -24.28
C ALA A 190 -1.99 -10.49 -23.16
N ASN A 191 -1.52 -10.54 -21.92
CA ASN A 191 -2.28 -10.22 -20.72
C ASN A 191 -1.68 -8.99 -20.06
N ILE A 192 -2.52 -8.20 -19.41
CA ILE A 192 -2.03 -7.16 -18.52
C ILE A 192 -1.35 -7.80 -17.31
N SER A 193 -0.24 -7.23 -16.90
CA SER A 193 0.55 -7.70 -15.76
C SER A 193 1.20 -6.53 -15.04
N ARG A 194 1.70 -6.78 -13.83
CA ARG A 194 2.46 -5.82 -13.05
C ARG A 194 3.87 -6.37 -12.84
N SER A 195 4.88 -5.60 -13.18
CA SER A 195 6.29 -5.96 -13.03
C SER A 195 6.89 -5.26 -11.81
N TYR A 196 7.74 -5.99 -11.09
CA TYR A 196 8.50 -5.53 -9.93
C TYR A 196 10.00 -5.74 -10.20
N PRO A 197 10.67 -4.79 -10.87
CA PRO A 197 12.01 -4.98 -11.40
C PRO A 197 13.09 -5.30 -10.35
N PHE A 198 12.89 -4.87 -9.10
CA PHE A 198 13.85 -5.05 -8.02
C PHE A 198 13.63 -6.32 -7.17
N GLY A 199 12.76 -7.24 -7.59
CA GLY A 199 12.58 -8.54 -6.94
C GLY A 199 11.88 -8.45 -5.58
N ASN A 200 12.62 -8.73 -4.47
CA ASN A 200 12.07 -8.71 -3.10
C ASN A 200 12.12 -7.33 -2.41
N PHE A 201 12.28 -6.28 -3.17
CA PHE A 201 12.39 -4.90 -2.69
C PHE A 201 11.16 -4.48 -1.85
N ALA A 202 11.32 -4.41 -0.54
CA ALA A 202 10.27 -4.05 0.41
C ALA A 202 8.91 -4.74 0.12
N SER A 203 8.93 -6.04 -0.21
CA SER A 203 7.80 -6.75 -0.86
C SER A 203 6.47 -6.62 -0.12
N GLN A 204 6.44 -6.85 1.21
CA GLN A 204 5.20 -6.74 2.00
C GLN A 204 4.67 -5.31 2.06
N PHE A 205 5.57 -4.37 1.90
CA PHE A 205 5.28 -2.95 1.96
C PHE A 205 4.78 -2.42 0.63
N ILE A 206 5.50 -2.68 -0.48
CA ILE A 206 5.04 -2.35 -1.84
C ILE A 206 3.80 -3.17 -2.17
N GLY A 207 3.80 -4.44 -1.84
CA GLY A 207 2.70 -5.35 -2.11
C GLY A 207 2.67 -5.79 -3.57
N ILE A 208 1.50 -6.24 -4.00
CA ILE A 208 1.26 -6.74 -5.35
C ILE A 208 -0.10 -6.28 -5.90
N ALA A 209 -0.14 -6.10 -7.22
CA ALA A 209 -1.37 -5.96 -7.99
C ALA A 209 -1.52 -7.12 -8.97
N ARG A 210 -2.75 -7.62 -9.13
CA ARG A 210 -3.08 -8.73 -10.02
C ARG A 210 -4.19 -8.35 -10.98
N PRO A 211 -4.24 -8.96 -12.18
CA PRO A 211 -5.39 -8.83 -13.07
C PRO A 211 -6.65 -9.37 -12.40
N LYS A 212 -7.71 -8.58 -12.41
CA LYS A 212 -9.07 -9.00 -12.01
C LYS A 212 -10.03 -8.65 -13.14
N ASP A 213 -10.98 -9.55 -13.39
CA ASP A 213 -12.04 -9.29 -14.35
C ASP A 213 -13.11 -8.42 -13.69
N GLU A 214 -13.36 -7.26 -14.26
CA GLU A 214 -14.44 -6.36 -13.88
C GLU A 214 -15.36 -6.18 -15.11
N ASN A 215 -16.49 -6.86 -15.10
CA ASN A 215 -17.50 -6.80 -16.18
C ASN A 215 -16.96 -7.18 -17.58
N GLY A 216 -16.13 -8.20 -17.66
CA GLY A 216 -15.53 -8.65 -18.92
C GLY A 216 -14.33 -7.85 -19.40
N THR A 217 -13.82 -6.96 -18.56
CA THR A 217 -12.58 -6.21 -18.81
C THR A 217 -11.57 -6.50 -17.70
N GLN A 218 -10.38 -6.97 -18.09
CA GLN A 218 -9.31 -7.17 -17.12
C GLN A 218 -8.70 -5.82 -16.72
N ALA A 219 -8.58 -5.59 -15.41
CA ALA A 219 -7.89 -4.44 -14.84
C ALA A 219 -6.93 -4.88 -13.73
N LEU A 220 -5.82 -4.18 -13.56
CA LEU A 220 -4.90 -4.42 -12.44
C LEU A 220 -5.50 -3.85 -11.15
N LYS A 221 -5.62 -4.70 -10.12
CA LYS A 221 -6.09 -4.31 -8.79
C LYS A 221 -5.09 -4.70 -7.72
N GLY A 222 -4.82 -3.78 -6.81
CA GLY A 222 -3.92 -4.03 -5.68
C GLY A 222 -4.53 -5.01 -4.68
N ASP A 223 -3.75 -6.04 -4.30
CA ASP A 223 -4.15 -7.06 -3.34
C ASP A 223 -3.61 -6.80 -1.94
N MET A 224 -2.43 -6.21 -1.82
CA MET A 224 -1.76 -5.91 -0.56
C MET A 224 -0.77 -4.74 -0.68
N GLY A 225 -0.27 -4.25 0.46
CA GLY A 225 0.73 -3.19 0.54
C GLY A 225 0.26 -1.86 -0.06
N LEU A 226 1.21 -1.06 -0.56
CA LEU A 226 0.94 0.20 -1.25
C LEU A 226 0.05 0.02 -2.49
N GLU A 227 0.27 -1.07 -3.24
CA GLU A 227 -0.57 -1.38 -4.40
C GLU A 227 -2.06 -1.44 -4.04
N LYS A 228 -2.41 -1.99 -2.86
CA LYS A 228 -3.79 -2.03 -2.36
C LYS A 228 -4.20 -0.70 -1.75
N ALA A 229 -3.39 -0.16 -0.85
CA ALA A 229 -3.70 1.06 -0.12
C ALA A 229 -3.95 2.24 -1.07
N PHE A 230 -3.10 2.38 -2.10
CA PHE A 230 -3.20 3.43 -3.11
C PHE A 230 -3.96 2.99 -4.37
N ASN A 231 -4.76 1.91 -4.29
CA ASN A 231 -5.42 1.41 -5.49
C ASN A 231 -6.26 2.48 -6.21
N ASN A 232 -6.98 3.34 -5.49
CA ASN A 232 -7.80 4.41 -6.09
C ASN A 232 -6.94 5.51 -6.74
N VAL A 233 -5.72 5.74 -6.25
CA VAL A 233 -4.76 6.70 -6.82
C VAL A 233 -4.09 6.10 -8.05
N LEU A 234 -3.64 4.84 -7.93
CA LEU A 234 -2.93 4.12 -8.99
C LEU A 234 -3.82 3.67 -10.13
N SER A 235 -5.09 3.33 -9.88
CA SER A 235 -6.02 2.91 -10.93
C SER A 235 -6.47 4.11 -11.75
N GLY A 236 -6.49 3.96 -13.08
CA GLY A 236 -7.06 4.95 -13.98
C GLY A 236 -8.54 4.71 -14.27
N GLU A 237 -9.11 5.55 -15.10
CA GLU A 237 -10.45 5.41 -15.65
C GLU A 237 -10.35 5.04 -17.14
N ASN A 238 -10.95 3.91 -17.51
CA ASN A 238 -10.95 3.48 -18.91
C ASN A 238 -11.69 4.47 -19.79
N GLY A 239 -11.12 4.73 -20.97
CA GLY A 239 -11.76 5.50 -22.03
C GLY A 239 -12.64 4.63 -22.94
N LYS A 240 -13.38 5.28 -23.81
CA LYS A 240 -14.16 4.64 -24.87
C LYS A 240 -13.92 5.35 -26.21
N GLU A 241 -13.61 4.55 -27.21
CA GLU A 241 -13.47 5.00 -28.60
C GLU A 241 -14.44 4.24 -29.49
N THR A 242 -14.96 4.94 -30.50
CA THR A 242 -15.76 4.32 -31.55
C THR A 242 -15.07 4.51 -32.89
N TYR A 243 -15.14 3.48 -33.73
CA TYR A 243 -14.63 3.52 -35.08
C TYR A 243 -15.57 2.80 -36.04
N GLN A 244 -15.45 3.11 -37.33
CA GLN A 244 -16.12 2.36 -38.37
C GLN A 244 -15.29 1.12 -38.74
N LYS A 245 -15.97 -0.01 -38.96
CA LYS A 245 -15.36 -1.25 -39.39
C LYS A 245 -15.78 -1.60 -40.80
N ASP A 246 -14.85 -2.23 -41.54
CA ASP A 246 -15.14 -2.82 -42.85
C ASP A 246 -15.97 -4.10 -42.73
N ILE A 247 -16.31 -4.71 -43.86
CA ILE A 247 -17.09 -5.97 -43.90
C ILE A 247 -16.37 -7.16 -43.23
N TYR A 248 -15.06 -7.04 -42.98
CA TYR A 248 -14.25 -8.03 -42.31
C TYR A 248 -14.03 -7.70 -40.82
N GLY A 249 -14.66 -6.64 -40.32
CA GLY A 249 -14.56 -6.20 -38.92
C GLY A 249 -13.31 -5.38 -38.59
N ARG A 250 -12.49 -4.98 -39.58
CA ARG A 250 -11.26 -4.20 -39.37
C ARG A 250 -11.55 -2.71 -39.27
N PRO A 251 -10.86 -1.97 -38.41
CA PRO A 251 -11.03 -0.52 -38.29
C PRO A 251 -10.69 0.20 -39.60
N ILE A 252 -11.54 1.12 -40.01
CA ILE A 252 -11.30 2.00 -41.16
C ILE A 252 -10.45 3.19 -40.64
N PRO A 253 -9.25 3.43 -41.20
CA PRO A 253 -8.39 4.53 -40.77
C PRO A 253 -9.09 5.90 -40.84
N GLY A 254 -8.84 6.76 -39.84
CA GLY A 254 -9.41 8.10 -39.77
C GLY A 254 -10.86 8.18 -39.28
N THR A 255 -11.50 7.06 -38.92
CA THR A 255 -12.90 7.04 -38.44
C THR A 255 -13.00 6.95 -36.92
N THR A 256 -11.89 6.80 -36.20
CA THR A 256 -11.85 6.73 -34.73
C THR A 256 -12.27 8.06 -34.10
N LYS A 257 -13.23 7.99 -33.17
CA LYS A 257 -13.67 9.12 -32.36
C LYS A 257 -13.62 8.75 -30.90
N VAL A 258 -12.99 9.58 -30.07
CA VAL A 258 -12.99 9.46 -28.63
C VAL A 258 -14.38 9.85 -28.11
N ILE A 259 -15.05 8.94 -27.40
CA ILE A 259 -16.32 9.17 -26.69
C ILE A 259 -16.04 9.60 -25.25
N GLU A 260 -15.18 8.85 -24.58
CA GLU A 260 -14.72 9.10 -23.22
C GLU A 260 -13.19 9.03 -23.24
N PRO A 261 -12.48 10.13 -22.90
CA PRO A 261 -11.02 10.11 -22.87
C PRO A 261 -10.53 9.18 -21.75
N VAL A 262 -9.50 8.40 -22.04
CA VAL A 262 -8.82 7.61 -21.04
C VAL A 262 -8.11 8.50 -20.03
N LYS A 263 -8.21 8.20 -18.73
CA LYS A 263 -7.43 8.85 -17.67
C LYS A 263 -6.54 7.81 -17.04
N ASN A 264 -5.24 7.94 -17.20
CA ASN A 264 -4.28 7.05 -16.56
C ASN A 264 -4.25 7.27 -15.05
N GLY A 265 -3.88 6.24 -14.30
CA GLY A 265 -3.66 6.34 -12.87
C GLY A 265 -2.51 7.29 -12.54
N GLN A 266 -2.50 7.79 -11.32
CA GLN A 266 -1.46 8.70 -10.83
C GLN A 266 -0.23 7.91 -10.39
N ASP A 267 0.94 8.45 -10.63
CA ASP A 267 2.21 7.89 -10.23
C ASP A 267 2.51 8.22 -8.77
N VAL A 268 3.05 7.25 -8.04
CA VAL A 268 3.39 7.38 -6.62
C VAL A 268 4.91 7.27 -6.45
N TYR A 269 5.54 8.32 -5.95
CA TYR A 269 6.93 8.34 -5.57
C TYR A 269 7.05 8.06 -4.08
N THR A 270 7.81 7.03 -3.72
CA THR A 270 8.06 6.68 -2.33
C THR A 270 9.24 7.47 -1.77
N THR A 271 9.38 7.45 -0.44
CA THR A 271 10.56 7.96 0.26
C THR A 271 11.71 6.95 0.28
N LEU A 272 11.46 5.71 -0.16
CA LEU A 272 12.47 4.66 -0.20
C LEU A 272 13.61 5.03 -1.15
N ASP A 273 14.82 4.80 -0.69
CA ASP A 273 16.02 4.88 -1.51
C ASP A 273 16.42 3.50 -2.01
N ALA A 274 16.58 3.36 -3.34
CA ALA A 274 16.83 2.06 -3.96
C ALA A 274 18.17 1.44 -3.53
N GLN A 275 19.19 2.23 -3.22
CA GLN A 275 20.48 1.70 -2.78
C GLN A 275 20.43 1.26 -1.33
N LEU A 276 19.89 2.09 -0.42
CA LEU A 276 19.72 1.75 1.00
C LEU A 276 18.80 0.55 1.17
N GLN A 277 17.72 0.48 0.38
CA GLN A 277 16.81 -0.65 0.42
C GLN A 277 17.48 -1.95 -0.03
N ARG A 278 18.23 -1.94 -1.13
CA ARG A 278 18.99 -3.14 -1.59
C ARG A 278 20.03 -3.57 -0.57
N ASN A 279 20.74 -2.61 0.05
CA ASN A 279 21.70 -2.91 1.10
C ASN A 279 21.00 -3.58 2.29
N LEU A 280 19.88 -2.99 2.74
CA LEU A 280 19.08 -3.57 3.84
C LEU A 280 18.59 -4.97 3.49
N GLU A 281 18.05 -5.22 2.28
CA GLU A 281 17.61 -6.56 1.86
C GLU A 281 18.74 -7.60 1.96
N GLY A 282 19.93 -7.25 1.45
CA GLY A 282 21.11 -8.13 1.51
C GLY A 282 21.56 -8.42 2.95
N TYR A 283 21.59 -7.40 3.81
CA TYR A 283 21.94 -7.56 5.21
C TYR A 283 20.88 -8.38 5.97
N MET A 284 19.60 -8.20 5.66
CA MET A 284 18.50 -8.95 6.26
C MET A 284 18.49 -10.42 5.83
N ASP A 285 18.85 -10.75 4.58
CA ASP A 285 19.02 -12.14 4.12
C ASP A 285 20.11 -12.85 4.91
N LYS A 286 21.24 -12.16 5.09
CA LYS A 286 22.34 -12.69 5.90
C LYS A 286 21.95 -12.84 7.36
N ALA A 287 21.31 -11.83 7.96
CA ALA A 287 20.85 -11.89 9.34
C ALA A 287 19.83 -13.02 9.56
N ALA A 288 18.91 -13.26 8.62
CA ALA A 288 17.96 -14.36 8.69
C ALA A 288 18.67 -15.73 8.68
N THR A 289 19.68 -15.89 7.83
CA THR A 289 20.48 -17.11 7.75
C THR A 289 21.32 -17.33 9.01
N ASP A 290 22.01 -16.26 9.45
CA ASP A 290 22.93 -16.33 10.59
C ASP A 290 22.18 -16.54 11.92
N THR A 291 20.98 -16.03 12.08
CA THR A 291 20.20 -16.14 13.33
C THR A 291 19.23 -17.31 13.36
N GLY A 292 18.85 -17.86 12.21
CA GLY A 292 17.76 -18.84 12.10
C GLY A 292 16.43 -18.36 12.67
N ALA A 293 16.22 -17.04 12.76
CA ALA A 293 15.07 -16.45 13.41
C ALA A 293 13.76 -16.76 12.69
N GLN A 294 12.68 -16.92 13.45
CA GLN A 294 11.34 -17.12 12.89
C GLN A 294 10.87 -15.89 12.10
N GLN A 295 11.13 -14.71 12.63
CA GLN A 295 10.82 -13.43 11.98
C GLN A 295 11.86 -12.37 12.35
N LEU A 296 12.14 -11.48 11.41
CA LEU A 296 12.88 -10.26 11.67
C LEU A 296 12.37 -9.11 10.80
N SER A 297 12.47 -7.90 11.32
CA SER A 297 12.17 -6.69 10.57
C SER A 297 13.16 -5.59 10.90
N GLY A 298 13.48 -4.75 9.90
CA GLY A 298 14.37 -3.62 10.03
C GLY A 298 13.84 -2.41 9.25
N THR A 299 13.95 -1.22 9.83
CA THR A 299 13.48 0.02 9.20
C THR A 299 14.45 1.17 9.49
N LEU A 300 14.83 1.89 8.45
CA LEU A 300 15.68 3.10 8.51
C LEU A 300 14.82 4.32 8.19
N VAL A 301 14.94 5.35 9.01
CA VAL A 301 14.12 6.58 8.92
C VAL A 301 15.04 7.81 9.01
N ASP A 302 14.72 8.84 8.25
CA ASP A 302 15.27 10.17 8.38
C ASP A 302 14.67 10.84 9.63
N ALA A 303 15.52 11.24 10.56
CA ALA A 303 15.08 11.80 11.85
C ALA A 303 14.50 13.21 11.74
N HIS A 304 14.79 13.95 10.67
CA HIS A 304 14.36 15.34 10.46
C HIS A 304 13.05 15.46 9.69
N THR A 305 12.74 14.44 8.88
CA THR A 305 11.55 14.46 8.02
C THR A 305 10.51 13.41 8.39
N GLY A 306 10.91 12.32 9.06
CA GLY A 306 10.09 11.15 9.29
C GLY A 306 9.93 10.26 8.04
N GLU A 307 10.71 10.52 6.98
CA GLU A 307 10.71 9.69 5.77
C GLU A 307 11.29 8.30 6.04
N ILE A 308 10.55 7.26 5.66
CA ILE A 308 11.06 5.88 5.71
C ILE A 308 11.96 5.67 4.49
N LEU A 309 13.28 5.57 4.72
CA LEU A 309 14.29 5.45 3.68
C LEU A 309 14.48 4.01 3.19
N ALA A 310 14.32 3.05 4.10
CA ALA A 310 14.37 1.61 3.79
C ALA A 310 13.59 0.82 4.83
N THR A 311 12.90 -0.25 4.40
CA THR A 311 12.19 -1.17 5.30
C THR A 311 12.17 -2.57 4.73
N SER A 312 12.47 -3.58 5.55
CA SER A 312 12.50 -4.97 5.13
C SER A 312 12.08 -5.90 6.26
N GLN A 313 11.56 -7.07 5.90
CA GLN A 313 11.22 -8.13 6.85
C GLN A 313 11.54 -9.51 6.30
N ARG A 314 11.67 -10.50 7.19
CA ARG A 314 11.82 -11.91 6.85
C ARG A 314 10.86 -12.76 7.69
N PRO A 315 10.29 -13.83 7.14
CA PRO A 315 10.35 -14.27 5.72
C PRO A 315 9.72 -13.29 4.75
N THR A 316 10.24 -13.26 3.51
CA THR A 316 9.73 -12.39 2.42
C THR A 316 9.40 -13.20 1.17
N TYR A 317 8.82 -12.56 0.17
CA TYR A 317 8.47 -13.14 -1.12
C TYR A 317 8.93 -12.24 -2.27
N THR A 318 8.93 -12.80 -3.48
CA THR A 318 9.06 -12.03 -4.73
C THR A 318 7.79 -12.21 -5.55
N ALA A 319 7.57 -11.36 -6.54
CA ALA A 319 6.44 -11.51 -7.46
C ALA A 319 6.42 -12.89 -8.18
N THR A 320 7.59 -13.50 -8.36
CA THR A 320 7.72 -14.84 -8.97
C THR A 320 7.45 -15.98 -8.00
N THR A 321 7.78 -15.81 -6.72
CA THR A 321 7.63 -16.88 -5.70
C THR A 321 6.28 -16.85 -5.01
N ILE A 322 5.54 -15.75 -5.11
CA ILE A 322 4.29 -15.54 -4.36
C ILE A 322 3.18 -16.52 -4.76
N ASN A 323 3.24 -17.07 -5.96
CA ASN A 323 2.27 -18.06 -6.44
C ASN A 323 2.71 -19.51 -6.18
N ASP A 324 3.90 -19.73 -5.60
CA ASP A 324 4.39 -21.05 -5.24
C ASP A 324 3.76 -21.51 -3.92
N ALA A 325 2.83 -22.46 -3.99
CA ALA A 325 2.07 -22.96 -2.84
C ALA A 325 2.95 -23.54 -1.72
N GLU A 326 4.10 -24.14 -2.07
CA GLU A 326 5.03 -24.67 -1.08
C GLU A 326 5.76 -23.57 -0.33
N LYS A 327 6.14 -22.50 -1.02
CA LYS A 327 6.80 -21.34 -0.41
C LYS A 327 5.85 -20.46 0.39
N GLN A 328 4.57 -20.38 -0.03
CA GLN A 328 3.55 -19.59 0.68
C GLN A 328 3.41 -19.97 2.17
N LYS A 329 3.67 -21.20 2.53
CA LYS A 329 3.61 -21.70 3.92
C LYS A 329 4.60 -20.99 4.85
N TYR A 330 5.67 -20.43 4.30
CA TYR A 330 6.75 -19.78 5.04
C TYR A 330 6.68 -18.25 4.98
N PHE A 331 5.77 -17.67 4.20
CA PHE A 331 5.70 -16.23 4.06
C PHE A 331 5.02 -15.56 5.26
N THR A 332 5.55 -14.43 5.67
CA THR A 332 4.85 -13.50 6.56
C THR A 332 4.07 -12.52 5.70
N TRP A 333 2.74 -12.71 5.61
CA TRP A 333 1.86 -11.91 4.75
C TRP A 333 1.64 -10.50 5.27
N ASN A 334 1.51 -10.36 6.58
CA ASN A 334 1.31 -9.07 7.23
C ASN A 334 2.59 -8.23 7.21
N SER A 335 2.44 -6.92 7.08
CA SER A 335 3.52 -5.99 7.33
C SER A 335 3.88 -6.00 8.82
N LEU A 336 5.09 -6.45 9.17
CA LEU A 336 5.59 -6.40 10.54
C LEU A 336 5.79 -4.96 11.00
N LEU A 337 5.97 -4.02 10.07
CA LEU A 337 6.13 -2.60 10.38
C LEU A 337 4.87 -1.96 10.98
N SER A 338 3.68 -2.28 10.44
CA SER A 338 2.45 -1.55 10.75
C SER A 338 1.27 -2.40 11.20
N GLN A 339 1.26 -3.71 10.89
CA GLN A 339 0.11 -4.58 11.15
C GLN A 339 0.30 -5.51 12.35
N SER A 340 1.54 -5.73 12.79
CA SER A 340 1.89 -6.62 13.89
C SER A 340 2.29 -5.82 15.11
N ALA A 341 1.40 -5.76 16.10
CA ALA A 341 1.73 -5.20 17.41
C ALA A 341 2.39 -6.28 18.29
N PHE A 342 3.33 -5.86 19.11
CA PHE A 342 4.08 -6.71 20.03
C PHE A 342 4.48 -5.93 21.28
N GLU A 343 4.87 -6.62 22.32
CA GLU A 343 5.44 -5.98 23.51
C GLU A 343 6.89 -5.54 23.22
N PRO A 344 7.19 -4.22 23.22
CA PRO A 344 8.46 -3.69 22.72
C PRO A 344 9.66 -3.99 23.64
N GLY A 345 9.40 -4.40 24.87
CA GLY A 345 10.43 -4.63 25.87
C GLY A 345 11.26 -3.36 26.15
N SER A 346 12.53 -3.56 26.50
CA SER A 346 13.39 -2.49 27.03
C SER A 346 13.66 -1.32 26.07
N THR A 347 13.36 -1.40 24.79
CA THR A 347 13.41 -0.23 23.90
C THR A 347 12.39 0.83 24.29
N PHE A 348 11.29 0.42 24.94
CA PHE A 348 10.25 1.34 25.43
C PHE A 348 10.68 2.21 26.60
N LYS A 349 11.73 1.79 27.34
CA LYS A 349 12.31 2.56 28.45
C LYS A 349 12.77 3.96 28.06
N THR A 350 13.08 4.18 26.80
CA THR A 350 13.41 5.50 26.26
C THR A 350 12.29 6.50 26.46
N PHE A 351 11.04 6.09 26.30
CA PHE A 351 9.85 6.96 26.46
C PHE A 351 9.54 7.24 27.92
N LEU A 352 9.68 6.24 28.78
CA LEU A 352 9.52 6.44 30.23
C LEU A 352 10.57 7.43 30.74
N MET A 353 11.85 7.19 30.38
CA MET A 353 12.96 8.08 30.83
C MET A 353 12.79 9.50 30.29
N ALA A 354 12.30 9.66 29.04
CA ALA A 354 12.00 10.97 28.49
C ALA A 354 10.92 11.68 29.29
N GLY A 355 9.82 11.01 29.62
CA GLY A 355 8.75 11.57 30.46
C GLY A 355 9.19 11.87 31.88
N ALA A 356 10.05 11.02 32.46
CA ALA A 356 10.58 11.24 33.81
C ALA A 356 11.54 12.43 33.91
N LEU A 357 12.40 12.59 32.91
CA LEU A 357 13.31 13.77 32.80
C LEU A 357 12.48 15.04 32.56
N ASP A 358 11.54 15.01 31.63
CA ASP A 358 10.68 16.15 31.27
C ASP A 358 9.87 16.67 32.47
N SER A 359 9.35 15.75 33.30
CA SER A 359 8.57 16.06 34.49
C SER A 359 9.39 16.28 35.75
N GLY A 360 10.72 16.14 35.71
CA GLY A 360 11.61 16.28 36.86
C GLY A 360 11.41 15.17 37.91
N LYS A 361 10.86 13.99 37.51
CA LYS A 361 10.56 12.86 38.40
C LYS A 361 11.71 11.86 38.57
N VAL A 362 12.85 12.13 37.94
CA VAL A 362 14.06 11.32 38.10
C VAL A 362 15.29 12.20 38.30
N ASN A 363 16.12 11.84 39.26
CA ASN A 363 17.48 12.35 39.40
C ASN A 363 18.43 11.20 38.97
N LEU A 364 19.14 11.41 37.89
CA LEU A 364 20.02 10.40 37.28
C LEU A 364 21.14 9.91 38.20
N ASN A 365 21.60 10.77 39.14
CA ASN A 365 22.66 10.46 40.08
C ASN A 365 22.16 9.81 41.39
N GLU A 366 20.86 9.79 41.61
CA GLU A 366 20.26 9.13 42.75
C GLU A 366 20.41 7.61 42.62
N THR A 367 20.72 6.94 43.74
CA THR A 367 20.91 5.49 43.78
C THR A 367 19.67 4.75 44.24
N TYR A 368 19.47 3.58 43.73
CA TYR A 368 18.40 2.67 44.16
C TYR A 368 18.90 1.25 44.34
N GLN A 369 18.23 0.52 45.23
CA GLN A 369 18.49 -0.93 45.38
C GLN A 369 17.77 -1.71 44.30
N ARG A 370 18.45 -2.65 43.69
CA ARG A 370 17.98 -3.57 42.63
C ARG A 370 17.12 -4.73 43.19
N LYS A 371 16.14 -4.36 44.02
CA LYS A 371 15.15 -5.28 44.61
C LYS A 371 13.78 -4.60 44.56
N LEU A 372 12.78 -5.26 44.01
CA LEU A 372 11.44 -4.77 43.98
C LEU A 372 10.40 -5.88 43.99
N GLN A 373 9.51 -5.79 44.97
CA GLN A 373 8.30 -6.60 45.08
C GLN A 373 7.08 -5.70 44.86
N VAL A 374 6.20 -6.09 43.96
CA VAL A 374 4.94 -5.39 43.68
C VAL A 374 3.82 -6.37 43.87
N TYR A 375 3.08 -6.21 44.96
CA TYR A 375 2.10 -7.19 45.43
C TYR A 375 2.71 -8.60 45.54
N ASP A 376 2.19 -9.57 44.80
CA ASP A 376 2.65 -10.95 44.70
C ASP A 376 3.71 -11.17 43.58
N THR A 377 4.06 -10.13 42.83
CA THR A 377 4.96 -10.21 41.67
C THR A 377 6.34 -9.65 42.04
N THR A 378 7.38 -10.44 41.84
CA THR A 378 8.77 -9.97 41.95
C THR A 378 9.25 -9.46 40.59
N ILE A 379 9.71 -8.20 40.53
CA ILE A 379 10.36 -7.66 39.38
C ILE A 379 11.86 -7.93 39.45
N ASN A 380 12.41 -8.56 38.41
CA ASN A 380 13.82 -8.91 38.32
C ASN A 380 14.50 -8.21 37.14
N ASP A 381 15.78 -7.89 37.33
CA ASP A 381 16.65 -7.51 36.22
C ASP A 381 17.15 -8.76 35.48
N TRP A 382 17.55 -8.60 34.24
CA TRP A 382 17.88 -9.70 33.33
C TRP A 382 19.11 -10.54 33.82
N ASP A 383 20.10 -9.91 34.45
CA ASP A 383 21.30 -10.56 34.97
C ASP A 383 20.99 -11.56 36.10
N VAL A 384 19.95 -11.31 36.89
CA VAL A 384 19.42 -12.22 37.89
C VAL A 384 18.68 -13.41 37.26
N THR A 385 17.90 -13.12 36.22
CA THR A 385 17.08 -14.12 35.54
C THR A 385 17.92 -15.09 34.71
N GLU A 386 19.02 -14.62 34.12
CA GLU A 386 19.89 -15.41 33.25
C GLU A 386 21.02 -16.15 34.02
N ASN A 387 21.05 -16.05 35.36
CA ASN A 387 21.99 -16.72 36.23
C ASN A 387 23.48 -16.52 35.83
N LYS A 388 23.82 -15.27 35.46
CA LYS A 388 25.18 -14.91 35.00
C LYS A 388 26.21 -14.96 36.16
N SER A 389 27.40 -15.43 35.86
CA SER A 389 28.48 -15.65 36.80
C SER A 389 29.11 -14.39 37.39
N TYR A 390 28.73 -13.21 36.93
CA TYR A 390 29.15 -11.97 37.56
C TYR A 390 27.94 -11.22 38.12
N THR A 391 28.05 -10.79 39.34
CA THR A 391 27.02 -10.01 40.03
C THR A 391 27.33 -8.54 39.90
N LEU A 392 26.42 -7.80 39.26
CA LEU A 392 26.44 -6.35 39.29
C LEU A 392 26.10 -5.85 40.69
N PRO A 393 26.51 -4.62 41.08
CA PRO A 393 26.22 -4.07 42.39
C PRO A 393 24.72 -4.09 42.71
N GLU A 394 24.38 -4.40 43.99
CA GLU A 394 22.97 -4.36 44.43
C GLU A 394 22.37 -2.94 44.38
N THR A 395 23.23 -1.92 44.43
CA THR A 395 22.85 -0.51 44.38
C THR A 395 23.53 0.16 43.19
N VAL A 396 22.73 0.82 42.35
CA VAL A 396 23.21 1.54 41.15
C VAL A 396 22.48 2.89 41.04
N THR A 397 23.02 3.83 40.30
CA THR A 397 22.31 5.06 39.98
C THR A 397 21.25 4.83 38.88
N TYR A 398 20.29 5.74 38.75
CA TYR A 398 19.30 5.64 37.66
C TYR A 398 19.97 5.71 36.28
N ALA A 399 21.07 6.48 36.10
CA ALA A 399 21.84 6.47 34.86
C ALA A 399 22.46 5.09 34.57
N GLN A 400 23.12 4.47 35.54
CA GLN A 400 23.68 3.12 35.44
C GLN A 400 22.57 2.10 35.18
N GLY A 401 21.42 2.24 35.86
CA GLY A 401 20.25 1.41 35.66
C GLY A 401 19.67 1.48 34.25
N PHE A 402 19.72 2.64 33.61
CA PHE A 402 19.31 2.78 32.19
C PHE A 402 20.31 2.09 31.26
N ALA A 403 21.63 2.26 31.48
CA ALA A 403 22.67 1.58 30.70
C ALA A 403 22.57 0.05 30.83
N LEU A 404 22.36 -0.43 32.06
CA LEU A 404 22.12 -1.85 32.39
C LEU A 404 20.78 -2.38 31.86
N SER A 405 19.90 -1.48 31.45
CA SER A 405 18.51 -1.83 31.08
C SER A 405 17.70 -2.44 32.25
N SER A 406 17.88 -1.90 33.47
CA SER A 406 17.21 -2.37 34.69
C SER A 406 15.68 -2.24 34.59
N ASN A 407 14.95 -3.32 34.79
CA ASN A 407 13.49 -3.31 34.93
C ASN A 407 13.09 -2.68 36.25
N ILE A 408 13.84 -2.99 37.31
CA ILE A 408 13.60 -2.48 38.68
C ILE A 408 13.74 -0.97 38.70
N GLY A 409 14.80 -0.42 38.07
CA GLY A 409 15.00 1.03 37.99
C GLY A 409 13.84 1.74 37.28
N MET A 410 13.39 1.21 36.14
CA MET A 410 12.28 1.80 35.39
C MET A 410 10.95 1.68 36.17
N SER A 411 10.69 0.56 36.82
CA SER A 411 9.50 0.39 37.67
C SER A 411 9.47 1.42 38.81
N LYS A 412 10.60 1.68 39.46
CA LYS A 412 10.70 2.69 40.52
C LYS A 412 10.48 4.12 39.99
N ILE A 413 10.96 4.41 38.77
CA ILE A 413 10.70 5.70 38.11
C ILE A 413 9.18 5.84 37.84
N GLU A 414 8.53 4.82 37.28
CA GLU A 414 7.10 4.82 37.01
C GLU A 414 6.30 5.01 38.31
N MET A 415 6.63 4.29 39.35
CA MET A 415 6.00 4.46 40.68
C MET A 415 6.17 5.90 41.24
N ASN A 416 7.31 6.56 40.98
CA ASN A 416 7.54 7.94 41.38
C ASN A 416 6.78 8.94 40.49
N MET A 417 6.57 8.64 39.21
CA MET A 417 5.72 9.41 38.30
C MET A 417 4.24 9.24 38.66
N GLY A 418 3.83 8.01 38.94
CA GLY A 418 2.46 7.56 39.13
C GLY A 418 1.74 7.32 37.79
N ASP A 419 0.81 6.37 37.80
CA ASP A 419 0.06 5.87 36.63
C ASP A 419 -0.54 6.98 35.77
N ALA A 420 -1.11 8.03 36.42
CA ALA A 420 -1.77 9.12 35.69
C ALA A 420 -0.77 9.95 34.85
N LEU A 421 0.39 10.27 35.42
CA LEU A 421 1.41 11.05 34.69
C LEU A 421 2.07 10.20 33.60
N TRP A 422 2.37 8.93 33.89
CA TRP A 422 2.88 8.01 32.88
C TRP A 422 1.87 7.82 31.73
N GLY A 423 0.59 7.59 32.04
CA GLY A 423 -0.48 7.52 31.04
C GLY A 423 -0.61 8.78 30.18
N SER A 424 -0.40 9.96 30.77
CA SER A 424 -0.35 11.24 30.05
C SER A 424 0.78 11.25 28.98
N TYR A 425 1.99 10.77 29.33
CA TYR A 425 3.09 10.66 28.37
C TYR A 425 2.81 9.61 27.29
N LEU A 426 2.22 8.45 27.62
CA LEU A 426 1.80 7.49 26.60
C LEU A 426 0.85 8.11 25.56
N ASN A 427 -0.09 8.95 26.03
CA ASN A 427 -1.01 9.71 25.16
C ASN A 427 -0.28 10.79 24.35
N LYS A 428 0.67 11.55 24.95
CA LYS A 428 1.48 12.55 24.23
C LYS A 428 2.32 11.91 23.12
N PHE A 429 2.89 10.71 23.34
CA PHE A 429 3.59 9.93 22.34
C PHE A 429 2.63 9.22 21.36
N LYS A 430 1.32 9.37 21.55
CA LYS A 430 0.25 8.79 20.72
C LYS A 430 0.28 7.26 20.60
N PHE A 431 0.74 6.57 21.64
CA PHE A 431 0.59 5.11 21.72
C PHE A 431 -0.88 4.73 21.83
N GLY A 432 -1.25 3.55 21.35
CA GLY A 432 -2.66 3.15 21.26
C GLY A 432 -3.42 3.76 20.06
N LEU A 433 -2.79 4.62 19.27
CA LEU A 433 -3.37 5.23 18.07
C LEU A 433 -2.61 4.82 16.82
N LYS A 434 -3.34 4.56 15.74
CA LYS A 434 -2.75 4.31 14.40
C LYS A 434 -1.89 5.51 13.98
N VAL A 435 -0.78 5.24 13.32
CA VAL A 435 0.09 6.26 12.73
C VAL A 435 -0.56 6.88 11.49
N ARG A 436 -1.34 6.08 10.74
CA ARG A 436 -2.00 6.49 9.49
C ARG A 436 -1.03 6.94 8.41
N ALA A 437 0.02 6.14 8.22
CA ALA A 437 0.98 6.35 7.13
C ALA A 437 0.40 6.12 5.72
N GLY A 438 -0.92 5.97 5.61
CA GLY A 438 -1.63 5.67 4.37
C GLY A 438 -1.66 4.19 4.01
N LEU A 439 -1.18 3.32 4.90
CA LEU A 439 -1.17 1.86 4.73
C LEU A 439 -2.49 1.24 5.18
N ASP A 440 -2.85 0.11 4.58
CA ASP A 440 -4.02 -0.65 5.00
C ASP A 440 -3.71 -1.53 6.23
N GLY A 441 -4.74 -1.71 7.09
CA GLY A 441 -4.70 -2.68 8.18
C GLY A 441 -3.74 -2.32 9.32
N GLU A 442 -3.36 -1.05 9.48
CA GLU A 442 -2.52 -0.63 10.61
C GLU A 442 -3.16 -1.04 11.95
N ASN A 443 -2.32 -1.60 12.83
CA ASN A 443 -2.73 -2.00 14.18
C ASN A 443 -2.54 -0.83 15.15
N PRO A 444 -3.58 -0.45 15.92
CA PRO A 444 -3.46 0.63 16.91
C PRO A 444 -2.62 0.25 18.14
N GLY A 445 -2.28 -1.02 18.30
CA GLY A 445 -1.68 -1.50 19.55
C GLY A 445 -2.66 -1.53 20.72
N ALA A 446 -2.12 -1.64 21.94
CA ALA A 446 -2.90 -1.61 23.17
C ALA A 446 -2.11 -0.89 24.27
N LEU A 447 -2.74 0.01 24.98
CA LEU A 447 -2.20 0.62 26.19
C LEU A 447 -2.28 -0.36 27.37
N PRO A 448 -1.47 -0.17 28.44
CA PRO A 448 -1.53 -1.04 29.60
C PRO A 448 -2.92 -1.00 30.25
N SER A 449 -3.34 -2.14 30.79
CA SER A 449 -4.59 -2.21 31.54
C SER A 449 -4.51 -1.37 32.84
N SER A 450 -5.66 -1.06 33.45
CA SER A 450 -5.72 -0.30 34.70
C SER A 450 -5.21 -1.07 35.93
N ASN A 451 -4.73 -2.31 35.75
CA ASN A 451 -4.10 -3.10 36.81
C ASN A 451 -2.72 -2.53 37.14
N ALA A 452 -2.43 -2.30 38.41
CA ALA A 452 -1.17 -1.67 38.86
C ALA A 452 0.09 -2.45 38.41
N VAL A 453 0.05 -3.78 38.35
CA VAL A 453 1.18 -4.58 37.84
C VAL A 453 1.39 -4.32 36.36
N SER A 454 0.30 -4.25 35.57
CA SER A 454 0.38 -3.94 34.13
C SER A 454 0.89 -2.51 33.89
N GLN A 455 0.48 -1.53 34.70
CA GLN A 455 0.99 -0.16 34.61
C GLN A 455 2.51 -0.14 34.85
N ILE A 456 2.98 -0.73 35.93
CA ILE A 456 4.41 -0.79 36.27
C ILE A 456 5.19 -1.58 35.20
N GLN A 457 4.68 -2.69 34.70
CA GLN A 457 5.33 -3.49 33.66
C GLN A 457 5.46 -2.72 32.34
N SER A 458 4.51 -1.82 32.05
CA SER A 458 4.58 -0.98 30.86
C SER A 458 5.79 -0.04 30.84
N SER A 459 6.33 0.29 32.02
CA SER A 459 7.54 1.10 32.19
C SER A 459 8.78 0.49 31.51
N PHE A 460 8.79 -0.83 31.35
CA PHE A 460 9.87 -1.54 30.63
C PHE A 460 9.38 -2.30 29.41
N GLY A 461 8.17 -1.97 28.91
CA GLY A 461 7.64 -2.41 27.63
C GLY A 461 6.99 -3.78 27.62
N GLN A 462 6.45 -4.24 28.79
CA GLN A 462 5.55 -5.38 28.93
C GLN A 462 4.15 -4.90 29.33
N GLY A 463 3.12 -5.69 29.04
CA GLY A 463 1.72 -5.23 29.29
C GLY A 463 1.26 -4.07 28.39
N VAL A 464 2.04 -3.69 27.39
CA VAL A 464 1.71 -2.72 26.35
C VAL A 464 2.04 -3.33 24.99
N ALA A 465 1.19 -3.16 24.00
CA ALA A 465 1.44 -3.67 22.65
C ALA A 465 1.52 -2.50 21.64
N VAL A 466 2.59 -2.47 20.84
CA VAL A 466 2.84 -1.40 19.87
C VAL A 466 3.41 -1.96 18.58
N THR A 467 3.23 -1.25 17.47
CA THR A 467 3.88 -1.56 16.20
C THR A 467 5.24 -0.89 16.09
N PRO A 468 6.20 -1.39 15.27
CA PRO A 468 7.43 -0.67 14.98
C PRO A 468 7.20 0.75 14.49
N LEU A 469 6.15 0.97 13.70
CA LEU A 469 5.82 2.28 13.16
C LEU A 469 5.43 3.29 14.26
N GLN A 470 4.70 2.85 15.30
CA GLN A 470 4.39 3.68 16.46
C GLN A 470 5.64 4.01 17.28
N LEU A 471 6.54 3.03 17.47
CA LEU A 471 7.81 3.27 18.14
C LEU A 471 8.66 4.30 17.39
N ILE A 472 8.78 4.15 16.06
CA ILE A 472 9.50 5.09 15.20
C ILE A 472 8.92 6.50 15.34
N ARG A 473 7.58 6.67 15.31
CA ARG A 473 6.94 7.97 15.55
C ARG A 473 7.40 8.58 16.88
N GLY A 474 7.35 7.82 17.95
CA GLY A 474 7.81 8.29 19.26
C GLY A 474 9.30 8.64 19.28
N TRP A 475 10.14 7.84 18.64
CA TRP A 475 11.59 8.10 18.58
C TRP A 475 11.98 9.30 17.75
N THR A 476 11.15 9.75 16.79
CA THR A 476 11.41 11.04 16.11
C THR A 476 11.44 12.19 17.10
N ALA A 477 10.62 12.17 18.18
CA ALA A 477 10.67 13.17 19.22
C ALA A 477 11.98 13.12 20.01
N ILE A 478 12.49 11.93 20.33
CA ILE A 478 13.77 11.75 21.04
C ILE A 478 14.95 12.19 20.16
N ALA A 479 14.92 11.86 18.87
CA ALA A 479 15.92 12.28 17.89
C ALA A 479 15.84 13.78 17.60
N GLY A 480 14.62 14.35 17.53
CA GLY A 480 14.30 15.69 17.03
C GLY A 480 13.99 16.73 18.11
N ASN A 481 14.73 16.80 19.17
CA ASN A 481 14.61 17.86 20.20
C ASN A 481 13.20 17.98 20.81
N GLY A 482 12.53 16.85 21.00
CA GLY A 482 11.18 16.79 21.55
C GLY A 482 10.05 16.89 20.50
N THR A 483 10.34 17.30 19.29
CA THR A 483 9.35 17.42 18.22
C THR A 483 9.07 16.06 17.57
N MET A 484 7.80 15.60 17.65
CA MET A 484 7.37 14.33 17.10
C MET A 484 6.85 14.48 15.68
N LEU A 485 7.40 13.68 14.77
CA LEU A 485 7.02 13.66 13.35
C LEU A 485 6.17 12.45 13.01
N GLU A 486 5.27 12.59 12.04
CA GLU A 486 4.54 11.46 11.46
C GLU A 486 5.41 10.72 10.44
N PRO A 487 5.76 9.44 10.68
CA PRO A 487 6.48 8.65 9.69
C PRO A 487 5.66 8.48 8.42
N HIS A 488 6.29 8.67 7.28
CA HIS A 488 5.61 8.56 5.99
C HIS A 488 6.51 7.91 4.93
N ILE A 489 5.86 7.47 3.86
CA ILE A 489 6.52 6.68 2.83
C ILE A 489 6.25 7.19 1.41
N VAL A 490 5.28 8.06 1.24
CA VAL A 490 5.00 8.71 -0.03
C VAL A 490 5.60 10.11 0.00
N SER A 491 6.55 10.36 -0.89
CA SER A 491 7.16 11.67 -1.05
C SER A 491 6.32 12.55 -1.99
N LYS A 492 5.67 11.94 -3.01
CA LYS A 492 4.96 12.69 -4.05
C LYS A 492 3.95 11.82 -4.79
N VAL A 493 2.82 12.40 -5.15
CA VAL A 493 1.82 11.82 -6.08
C VAL A 493 1.76 12.71 -7.31
N VAL A 494 1.94 12.13 -8.51
CA VAL A 494 1.99 12.85 -9.79
C VAL A 494 0.83 12.42 -10.67
N ASP A 495 0.04 13.36 -11.14
CA ASP A 495 -1.00 13.11 -12.14
C ASP A 495 -0.43 13.32 -13.56
N PRO A 496 -0.22 12.23 -14.34
CA PRO A 496 0.32 12.33 -15.68
C PRO A 496 -0.66 12.99 -16.67
N ASN A 497 -1.96 13.02 -16.36
CA ASN A 497 -2.99 13.57 -17.24
C ASN A 497 -3.01 15.12 -17.18
N THR A 498 -2.76 15.69 -15.99
CA THR A 498 -2.78 17.14 -15.75
C THR A 498 -1.39 17.76 -15.60
N LYS A 499 -0.34 16.93 -15.48
CA LYS A 499 1.04 17.31 -15.16
C LYS A 499 1.11 18.12 -13.86
N THR A 500 0.40 17.67 -12.84
CA THR A 500 0.42 18.26 -11.51
C THR A 500 0.93 17.26 -10.48
N SER A 501 1.53 17.76 -9.39
CA SER A 501 2.03 16.93 -8.31
C SER A 501 1.58 17.43 -6.94
N LEU A 502 1.37 16.48 -6.03
CA LEU A 502 1.17 16.70 -4.60
C LEU A 502 2.42 16.19 -3.88
N THR A 503 3.22 17.08 -3.32
CA THR A 503 4.48 16.74 -2.64
C THR A 503 4.29 16.73 -1.14
N SER A 504 4.69 15.64 -0.47
CA SER A 504 4.67 15.50 0.98
C SER A 504 5.76 16.36 1.63
N LYS A 505 5.54 16.73 2.89
CA LYS A 505 6.50 17.42 3.76
C LYS A 505 6.49 16.76 5.12
N ALA A 506 7.54 16.97 5.89
CA ALA A 506 7.58 16.60 7.29
C ALA A 506 6.34 17.14 8.02
N GLU A 507 5.62 16.27 8.70
CA GLU A 507 4.41 16.62 9.45
C GLU A 507 4.70 16.54 10.95
N VAL A 508 4.59 17.67 11.62
CA VAL A 508 4.68 17.72 13.08
C VAL A 508 3.34 17.31 13.67
N VAL A 509 3.38 16.28 14.53
CA VAL A 509 2.17 15.71 15.16
C VAL A 509 2.13 15.86 16.67
N GLY A 510 3.15 16.45 17.28
CA GLY A 510 3.18 16.74 18.71
C GLY A 510 4.55 17.14 19.20
N HIS A 511 4.59 17.49 20.49
CA HIS A 511 5.82 17.80 21.22
C HIS A 511 5.75 17.16 22.62
N PRO A 512 5.89 15.81 22.68
CA PRO A 512 5.62 15.06 23.91
C PRO A 512 6.57 15.40 25.07
N VAL A 513 7.80 15.79 24.78
CA VAL A 513 8.82 16.10 25.79
C VAL A 513 9.68 17.32 25.36
N SER A 514 10.33 17.96 26.32
CA SER A 514 11.25 19.07 26.06
C SER A 514 12.52 18.63 25.33
N ASN A 515 13.23 19.61 24.75
CA ASN A 515 14.55 19.40 24.14
C ASN A 515 15.55 18.79 25.12
N ASP A 516 15.58 19.30 26.36
CA ASP A 516 16.53 18.83 27.39
C ASP A 516 16.26 17.37 27.78
N ALA A 517 14.99 16.98 27.90
CA ALA A 517 14.62 15.59 28.17
C ALA A 517 15.00 14.67 26.99
N ALA A 518 14.73 15.08 25.76
CA ALA A 518 15.12 14.33 24.57
C ALA A 518 16.63 14.16 24.46
N SER A 519 17.42 15.24 24.67
CA SER A 519 18.87 15.19 24.69
C SER A 519 19.41 14.31 25.81
N GLY A 520 18.84 14.43 27.03
CA GLY A 520 19.25 13.62 28.17
C GLY A 520 19.04 12.11 27.92
N VAL A 521 17.95 11.74 27.21
CA VAL A 521 17.75 10.33 26.81
C VAL A 521 18.80 9.88 25.80
N ARG A 522 19.16 10.71 24.81
CA ARG A 522 20.19 10.35 23.82
C ARG A 522 21.55 10.16 24.49
N ASP A 523 21.90 11.02 25.46
CA ASP A 523 23.14 10.86 26.24
C ASP A 523 23.15 9.53 27.03
N LEU A 524 22.02 9.18 27.63
CA LEU A 524 21.87 7.87 28.29
C LEU A 524 21.93 6.70 27.30
N MET A 525 21.33 6.84 26.11
CA MET A 525 21.40 5.82 25.06
C MET A 525 22.85 5.63 24.57
N LEU A 526 23.67 6.67 24.58
CA LEU A 526 25.09 6.55 24.27
C LEU A 526 25.81 5.70 25.32
N THR A 527 25.47 5.82 26.61
CA THR A 527 26.09 5.01 27.67
C THR A 527 25.72 3.52 27.55
N VAL A 528 24.53 3.19 27.04
CA VAL A 528 24.15 1.80 26.74
C VAL A 528 25.16 1.12 25.82
N ASN A 529 25.80 1.88 24.94
CA ASN A 529 26.75 1.38 23.94
C ASN A 529 28.22 1.56 24.37
N THR A 530 28.53 2.51 25.26
CA THR A 530 29.91 2.90 25.58
C THR A 530 30.37 2.54 26.99
N ASP A 531 29.43 2.26 27.91
CA ASP A 531 29.80 1.91 29.29
C ASP A 531 30.31 0.46 29.36
N PRO A 532 31.58 0.23 29.76
CA PRO A 532 32.17 -1.14 29.76
C PRO A 532 31.64 -2.04 30.88
N VAL A 533 30.93 -1.47 31.89
CA VAL A 533 30.41 -2.20 33.05
C VAL A 533 28.93 -2.44 32.95
N TYR A 534 28.17 -1.41 32.61
CA TYR A 534 26.71 -1.42 32.63
C TYR A 534 26.10 -1.46 31.22
N GLY A 535 26.83 -1.13 30.18
CA GLY A 535 26.32 -1.02 28.82
C GLY A 535 25.89 -2.36 28.22
N THR A 536 24.60 -2.51 27.91
CA THR A 536 24.07 -3.78 27.35
C THR A 536 24.47 -4.03 25.89
N SER A 537 25.02 -3.06 25.19
CA SER A 537 25.60 -3.20 23.85
C SER A 537 27.11 -2.94 23.80
N TYR A 538 27.79 -3.05 24.96
CA TYR A 538 29.25 -3.06 25.03
C TYR A 538 29.75 -4.51 25.12
N SER A 539 30.63 -4.90 24.20
CA SER A 539 31.26 -6.23 24.19
C SER A 539 32.57 -6.18 24.96
N THR A 540 32.68 -6.93 26.07
CA THR A 540 33.89 -6.97 26.91
C THR A 540 35.00 -7.84 26.33
N SER A 541 34.67 -8.86 25.53
CA SER A 541 35.61 -9.85 25.00
C SER A 541 35.83 -9.83 23.51
N GLY A 542 35.02 -9.05 22.79
CA GLY A 542 34.94 -9.15 21.32
C GLY A 542 34.39 -10.52 20.85
N ASP A 543 34.43 -10.75 19.57
CA ASP A 543 34.05 -12.02 18.95
C ASP A 543 35.01 -12.29 17.79
N SER A 544 35.97 -13.19 17.97
CA SER A 544 36.99 -13.49 16.96
C SER A 544 36.43 -14.19 15.72
N GLU A 545 35.39 -15.02 15.88
CA GLU A 545 34.72 -15.68 14.74
C GLU A 545 33.96 -14.66 13.88
N GLN A 546 33.63 -13.55 14.49
CA GLN A 546 32.82 -12.52 13.89
C GLN A 546 33.61 -11.25 13.54
N ASN A 547 34.91 -11.22 13.80
CA ASN A 547 35.78 -10.05 13.59
C ASN A 547 35.31 -8.80 14.35
N LEU A 548 34.63 -8.97 15.51
CA LEU A 548 34.21 -7.88 16.38
C LEU A 548 35.25 -7.68 17.48
N ALA A 549 35.80 -6.47 17.56
CA ALA A 549 36.69 -6.07 18.66
C ALA A 549 35.90 -5.91 19.98
N ALA A 550 36.58 -6.00 21.13
CA ALA A 550 36.00 -5.52 22.37
C ALA A 550 35.70 -4.02 22.28
N GLY A 551 34.53 -3.61 22.77
CA GLY A 551 34.08 -2.22 22.68
C GLY A 551 32.60 -2.07 22.36
N PRO A 552 32.16 -0.88 21.98
CA PRO A 552 30.81 -0.61 21.52
C PRO A 552 30.45 -1.45 20.29
N LEU A 553 29.30 -2.11 20.31
CA LEU A 553 28.85 -2.93 19.17
C LEU A 553 28.32 -2.08 17.99
N PHE A 554 27.70 -0.95 18.29
CA PHE A 554 27.09 -0.10 17.27
C PHE A 554 27.99 1.07 16.95
N MET A 555 28.79 0.90 15.91
CA MET A 555 29.80 1.86 15.45
C MET A 555 29.53 2.27 14.00
N VAL A 556 29.47 3.56 13.74
CA VAL A 556 29.29 4.12 12.40
C VAL A 556 30.47 5.07 12.12
N ASN A 557 31.23 4.85 11.06
CA ASN A 557 32.42 5.64 10.71
C ASN A 557 33.43 5.83 11.85
N GLY A 558 33.54 4.84 12.76
CA GLY A 558 34.45 4.89 13.90
C GLY A 558 33.89 5.60 15.14
N GLU A 559 32.67 6.13 15.08
CA GLU A 559 31.98 6.78 16.18
C GLU A 559 30.86 5.94 16.76
N PRO A 560 30.67 5.90 18.10
CA PRO A 560 29.60 5.14 18.72
C PRO A 560 28.23 5.81 18.51
N ALA A 561 27.23 5.01 18.18
CA ALA A 561 25.84 5.45 18.06
C ALA A 561 25.12 5.46 19.42
N ALA A 562 24.07 6.26 19.56
CA ALA A 562 23.12 6.17 20.66
C ALA A 562 22.19 4.97 20.47
N VAL A 563 22.13 4.07 21.45
CA VAL A 563 21.45 2.78 21.32
C VAL A 563 20.56 2.50 22.52
N LYS A 564 19.41 1.87 22.28
CA LYS A 564 18.69 1.15 23.33
C LYS A 564 18.36 -0.26 22.85
N THR A 565 18.82 -1.24 23.59
CA THR A 565 18.57 -2.68 23.35
C THR A 565 17.27 -3.09 23.99
N GLY A 566 16.63 -4.11 23.40
CA GLY A 566 15.42 -4.74 23.90
C GLY A 566 15.49 -6.25 23.90
N THR A 567 14.98 -6.85 24.97
CA THR A 567 14.68 -8.27 25.06
C THR A 567 13.29 -8.37 25.67
N ALA A 568 12.34 -8.91 24.93
CA ALA A 568 10.97 -9.07 25.36
C ALA A 568 10.59 -10.55 25.33
N GLN A 569 9.90 -11.00 26.37
CA GLN A 569 9.24 -12.30 26.36
C GLN A 569 8.07 -12.27 25.36
N ILE A 570 7.77 -13.37 24.73
CA ILE A 570 6.69 -13.47 23.76
C ILE A 570 5.45 -14.02 24.46
N ALA A 571 4.34 -13.26 24.35
CA ALA A 571 3.06 -13.70 24.89
C ALA A 571 2.61 -15.03 24.26
N SER A 572 2.19 -15.98 25.11
CA SER A 572 1.63 -17.25 24.67
C SER A 572 0.17 -17.09 24.24
N THR A 573 -0.25 -17.84 23.23
CA THR A 573 -1.66 -17.90 22.80
C THR A 573 -2.59 -18.51 23.85
N THR A 574 -2.03 -19.22 24.83
CA THR A 574 -2.76 -19.85 25.93
C THR A 574 -2.76 -19.03 27.22
N GLY A 575 -2.21 -17.82 27.17
CA GLY A 575 -2.03 -16.92 28.33
C GLY A 575 -0.62 -17.01 28.94
N GLY A 576 -0.16 -15.90 29.54
CA GLY A 576 1.22 -15.76 30.05
C GLY A 576 2.25 -15.64 28.93
N TYR A 577 3.50 -15.98 29.23
CA TYR A 577 4.61 -15.92 28.30
C TYR A 577 5.09 -17.32 27.89
N MET A 578 5.67 -17.41 26.69
CA MET A 578 6.39 -18.60 26.25
C MET A 578 7.62 -18.82 27.14
N THR A 579 8.04 -20.09 27.33
CA THR A 579 9.07 -20.45 28.30
C THR A 579 10.30 -21.17 27.73
N GLY A 580 10.38 -21.27 26.40
CA GLY A 580 11.57 -21.79 25.71
C GLY A 580 12.78 -20.87 25.86
N SER A 581 13.98 -21.40 25.86
CA SER A 581 15.23 -20.65 26.06
C SER A 581 15.49 -19.58 24.97
N GLN A 582 14.83 -19.70 23.83
CA GLN A 582 14.93 -18.75 22.70
C GLN A 582 13.60 -18.06 22.38
N ASP A 583 12.59 -18.20 23.25
CA ASP A 583 11.25 -17.61 23.06
C ASP A 583 11.23 -16.11 23.37
N TYR A 584 12.15 -15.37 22.76
CA TYR A 584 12.34 -13.95 22.96
C TYR A 584 12.25 -13.18 21.64
N LEU A 585 11.89 -11.92 21.78
CA LEU A 585 12.05 -10.92 20.73
C LEU A 585 13.20 -9.99 21.14
N TYR A 586 14.29 -10.05 20.40
CA TYR A 586 15.44 -9.17 20.57
C TYR A 586 15.29 -7.96 19.66
N SER A 587 15.67 -6.77 20.12
CA SER A 587 15.57 -5.56 19.33
C SER A 587 16.62 -4.51 19.70
N ALA A 588 16.86 -3.58 18.79
CA ALA A 588 17.62 -2.37 19.08
C ALA A 588 17.08 -1.20 18.28
N VAL A 589 16.99 -0.04 18.92
CA VAL A 589 16.90 1.26 18.26
C VAL A 589 18.27 1.92 18.30
N VAL A 590 18.71 2.40 17.13
CA VAL A 590 20.03 3.02 16.93
C VAL A 590 19.79 4.39 16.31
N MET A 591 20.37 5.42 16.93
CA MET A 591 20.30 6.80 16.43
C MET A 591 21.71 7.29 16.13
N TYR A 592 21.90 7.83 14.93
CA TYR A 592 23.20 8.30 14.49
C TYR A 592 23.09 9.61 13.68
N PRO A 593 24.00 10.58 13.89
CA PRO A 593 24.97 10.72 15.00
C PRO A 593 24.30 10.73 16.38
N ALA A 594 25.03 10.35 17.44
CA ALA A 594 24.44 10.15 18.77
C ALA A 594 23.81 11.42 19.37
N LYS A 595 24.42 12.60 19.18
CA LYS A 595 23.94 13.88 19.75
C LYS A 595 22.82 14.54 18.95
N ASN A 596 22.99 14.61 17.64
CA ASN A 596 22.01 15.19 16.72
C ASN A 596 21.72 14.16 15.62
N PRO A 597 20.84 13.21 15.87
CA PRO A 597 20.57 12.13 14.93
C PRO A 597 20.03 12.62 13.59
N ASP A 598 20.65 12.17 12.52
CA ASP A 598 20.12 12.29 11.17
C ASP A 598 19.27 11.07 10.82
N PHE A 599 19.59 9.92 11.44
CA PHE A 599 18.96 8.65 11.14
C PHE A 599 18.53 7.92 12.41
N ILE A 600 17.38 7.24 12.31
CA ILE A 600 16.87 6.29 13.28
C ILE A 600 16.78 4.93 12.58
N PHE A 601 17.48 3.93 13.10
CA PHE A 601 17.34 2.56 12.65
C PHE A 601 16.74 1.70 13.76
N TYR A 602 15.70 0.93 13.45
CA TYR A 602 15.11 -0.03 14.36
C TYR A 602 15.09 -1.41 13.73
N MET A 603 15.52 -2.40 14.46
CA MET A 603 15.45 -3.80 14.04
C MET A 603 14.99 -4.68 15.20
N ASN A 604 14.16 -5.68 14.87
CA ASN A 604 13.80 -6.76 15.79
C ASN A 604 14.04 -8.13 15.16
N VAL A 605 14.30 -9.11 16.03
CA VAL A 605 14.58 -10.52 15.70
C VAL A 605 13.79 -11.39 16.66
N LYS A 606 12.84 -12.15 16.14
CA LYS A 606 11.91 -12.97 16.91
C LYS A 606 12.27 -14.45 16.85
N ILE A 607 12.40 -15.08 17.99
CA ILE A 607 12.72 -16.51 18.16
C ILE A 607 13.93 -16.91 17.31
N PRO A 608 15.13 -16.39 17.59
CA PRO A 608 16.35 -16.83 16.94
C PRO A 608 16.74 -18.23 17.45
N THR A 609 17.52 -18.96 16.66
CA THR A 609 18.16 -20.21 17.12
C THR A 609 19.52 -19.92 17.76
N GLU A 610 20.11 -18.76 17.42
CA GLU A 610 21.44 -18.36 17.89
C GLU A 610 21.38 -17.46 19.13
N SER A 611 22.33 -17.66 20.05
CA SER A 611 22.54 -16.79 21.20
C SER A 611 23.21 -15.46 20.79
N TRP A 612 23.15 -14.44 21.67
CA TRP A 612 23.77 -13.13 21.50
C TRP A 612 23.34 -12.41 20.18
N THR A 613 22.04 -12.32 19.97
CA THR A 613 21.42 -11.79 18.76
C THR A 613 21.79 -10.33 18.45
N LEU A 614 22.19 -9.52 19.45
CA LEU A 614 22.57 -8.10 19.25
C LEU A 614 23.72 -7.92 18.25
N LYS A 615 24.69 -8.83 18.20
CA LYS A 615 25.79 -8.78 17.23
C LYS A 615 25.29 -8.80 15.78
N TYR A 616 24.22 -9.57 15.53
CA TYR A 616 23.62 -9.66 14.19
C TYR A 616 22.83 -8.40 13.83
N ILE A 617 22.17 -7.77 14.84
CA ILE A 617 21.54 -6.47 14.63
C ILE A 617 22.59 -5.39 14.28
N ALA A 618 23.73 -5.38 15.00
CA ALA A 618 24.82 -4.45 14.72
C ALA A 618 25.43 -4.62 13.33
N ARG A 619 25.49 -5.86 12.81
CA ARG A 619 25.96 -6.16 11.44
C ARG A 619 25.03 -5.65 10.35
N VAL A 620 23.76 -5.45 10.65
CA VAL A 620 22.82 -4.78 9.75
C VAL A 620 22.91 -3.27 9.94
N ALA A 621 22.85 -2.80 11.19
CA ALA A 621 22.79 -1.38 11.52
C ALA A 621 24.05 -0.60 11.10
N ASN A 622 25.24 -1.09 11.44
CA ASN A 622 26.49 -0.35 11.22
C ASN A 622 26.73 -0.05 9.73
N PRO A 623 26.78 -1.04 8.81
CA PRO A 623 27.02 -0.74 7.40
C PRO A 623 25.86 0.01 6.73
N LEU A 624 24.62 -0.21 7.19
CA LEU A 624 23.48 0.53 6.63
C LEU A 624 23.53 2.00 7.00
N LEU A 625 23.79 2.33 8.28
CA LEU A 625 23.95 3.72 8.75
C LEU A 625 25.18 4.40 8.14
N THR A 626 26.28 3.66 7.96
CA THR A 626 27.46 4.15 7.23
C THR A 626 27.10 4.54 5.78
N SER A 627 26.31 3.70 5.12
CA SER A 627 25.84 3.99 3.76
C SER A 627 24.89 5.19 3.73
N ALA A 628 23.98 5.29 4.70
CA ALA A 628 23.03 6.40 4.81
C ALA A 628 23.74 7.74 5.04
N GLU A 629 24.73 7.75 5.95
CA GLU A 629 25.53 8.96 6.23
C GLU A 629 26.34 9.41 5.00
N ALA A 630 26.92 8.46 4.28
CA ALA A 630 27.63 8.77 3.02
C ALA A 630 26.73 9.37 1.94
N MET A 631 25.45 9.03 1.95
CA MET A 631 24.44 9.48 0.99
C MET A 631 23.60 10.67 1.48
N LYS A 632 23.84 11.19 2.68
CA LYS A 632 22.99 12.17 3.36
C LYS A 632 22.59 13.36 2.47
N ASN A 633 23.52 13.92 1.72
CA ASN A 633 23.25 15.04 0.83
C ASN A 633 22.35 14.63 -0.37
N ASP A 634 22.54 13.43 -0.88
CA ASP A 634 21.73 12.92 -1.99
C ASP A 634 20.31 12.57 -1.54
N LEU A 635 20.14 12.15 -0.27
CA LEU A 635 18.85 11.87 0.32
C LEU A 635 17.97 13.13 0.46
N SER A 636 18.54 14.32 0.45
CA SER A 636 17.78 15.59 0.43
C SER A 636 17.16 15.90 -0.95
N VAL A 637 17.61 15.21 -2.02
CA VAL A 637 17.16 15.45 -3.39
C VAL A 637 16.08 14.44 -3.76
N SER A 638 14.89 14.93 -4.12
CA SER A 638 13.83 14.10 -4.71
C SER A 638 13.84 14.20 -6.25
N ALA A 639 13.35 13.16 -6.91
CA ALA A 639 13.22 13.14 -8.37
C ALA A 639 12.56 14.43 -8.90
N ASP A 640 13.20 15.10 -9.85
CA ASP A 640 12.57 16.20 -10.57
C ASP A 640 11.50 15.64 -11.52
N THR A 641 10.29 16.19 -11.41
CA THR A 641 9.18 15.81 -12.27
C THR A 641 8.59 17.08 -12.85
N ASP A 642 8.94 17.49 -14.03
CA ASP A 642 8.41 18.71 -14.69
C ASP A 642 6.87 18.83 -14.52
N THR A 643 6.46 19.18 -13.31
CA THR A 643 5.06 19.26 -12.86
C THR A 643 4.79 20.54 -12.09
N LYS A 644 3.54 21.00 -12.16
CA LYS A 644 3.06 22.13 -11.36
C LYS A 644 2.46 21.63 -10.04
N ALA A 645 2.50 22.45 -9.00
CA ALA A 645 1.83 22.14 -7.73
C ALA A 645 0.33 21.90 -7.95
N GLY A 646 -0.14 20.73 -7.55
CA GLY A 646 -1.53 20.32 -7.62
C GLY A 646 -2.35 20.86 -6.44
N LYS A 647 -3.67 20.74 -6.54
CA LYS A 647 -4.61 20.98 -5.46
C LYS A 647 -5.58 19.80 -5.32
N VAL A 648 -5.96 19.51 -4.09
CA VAL A 648 -6.96 18.49 -3.76
C VAL A 648 -8.31 19.15 -3.56
N THR A 649 -9.33 18.64 -4.24
CA THR A 649 -10.73 19.08 -4.03
C THR A 649 -11.29 18.28 -2.85
N ILE A 650 -11.79 18.97 -1.83
CA ILE A 650 -12.35 18.37 -0.64
C ILE A 650 -13.75 17.83 -0.91
N GLU A 651 -14.00 16.60 -0.54
CA GLU A 651 -15.31 15.96 -0.62
C GLU A 651 -16.14 16.21 0.65
N ASN A 652 -17.40 15.77 0.63
CA ASN A 652 -18.22 15.67 1.84
C ASN A 652 -17.91 14.38 2.60
N TYR A 653 -17.33 14.54 3.78
CA TYR A 653 -16.95 13.41 4.64
C TYR A 653 -17.97 13.14 5.75
N LYS A 654 -18.97 14.00 5.93
CA LYS A 654 -20.00 13.82 6.97
C LYS A 654 -20.74 12.49 6.82
N GLY A 655 -20.81 11.73 7.89
CA GLY A 655 -21.41 10.40 7.93
C GLY A 655 -20.51 9.25 7.45
N LYS A 656 -19.36 9.54 6.83
CA LYS A 656 -18.37 8.53 6.44
C LYS A 656 -17.63 8.01 7.68
N ASP A 657 -16.98 6.85 7.58
CA ASP A 657 -16.08 6.32 8.61
C ASP A 657 -14.91 7.28 8.83
N SER A 658 -14.61 7.60 10.11
CA SER A 658 -13.57 8.59 10.44
C SER A 658 -12.16 8.08 10.12
N GLY A 659 -11.93 6.77 10.32
CA GLY A 659 -10.65 6.14 10.06
C GLY A 659 -10.36 6.03 8.57
N ASP A 660 -11.28 5.46 7.81
CA ASP A 660 -11.17 5.30 6.36
C ASP A 660 -11.05 6.66 5.65
N THR A 661 -11.77 7.68 6.16
CA THR A 661 -11.68 9.06 5.64
C THR A 661 -10.28 9.62 5.86
N ALA A 662 -9.73 9.48 7.06
CA ALA A 662 -8.39 9.97 7.36
C ALA A 662 -7.33 9.24 6.52
N ASP A 663 -7.43 7.92 6.37
CA ASP A 663 -6.52 7.15 5.53
C ASP A 663 -6.63 7.56 4.05
N SER A 664 -7.84 7.83 3.55
CA SER A 664 -8.06 8.33 2.19
C SER A 664 -7.44 9.72 1.97
N LEU A 665 -7.61 10.63 2.92
CA LEU A 665 -7.01 11.97 2.88
C LEU A 665 -5.48 11.91 2.90
N ARG A 666 -4.90 11.02 3.71
CA ARG A 666 -3.46 10.80 3.77
C ARG A 666 -2.89 10.36 2.42
N ARG A 667 -3.61 9.48 1.69
CA ARG A 667 -3.23 9.00 0.35
C ARG A 667 -3.25 10.10 -0.73
N THR A 668 -3.94 11.20 -0.46
CA THR A 668 -3.93 12.41 -1.29
C THR A 668 -3.02 13.50 -0.75
N VAL A 669 -2.04 13.13 0.09
CA VAL A 669 -1.03 14.04 0.67
C VAL A 669 -1.67 15.19 1.47
N LEU A 670 -2.76 14.93 2.19
CA LEU A 670 -3.36 15.83 3.16
C LEU A 670 -3.04 15.38 4.59
N SER A 671 -3.14 16.28 5.56
CA SER A 671 -2.87 16.03 6.98
C SER A 671 -4.17 15.95 7.80
N PRO A 672 -4.84 14.78 7.84
CA PRO A 672 -6.08 14.62 8.59
C PRO A 672 -5.82 14.55 10.09
N VAL A 673 -6.63 15.24 10.87
CA VAL A 673 -6.66 15.14 12.34
C VAL A 673 -8.07 14.72 12.78
N ILE A 674 -8.18 13.53 13.36
CA ILE A 674 -9.43 13.03 13.94
C ILE A 674 -9.56 13.61 15.34
N ILE A 675 -10.71 14.25 15.62
CA ILE A 675 -11.04 14.82 16.91
C ILE A 675 -12.15 13.99 17.54
N GLY A 676 -11.76 13.26 18.57
CA GLY A 676 -12.59 12.24 19.23
C GLY A 676 -12.23 10.82 18.83
N THR A 677 -13.00 9.85 19.33
CA THR A 677 -12.82 8.41 19.13
C THR A 677 -13.97 7.76 18.36
N GLY A 678 -14.96 8.56 17.96
CA GLY A 678 -16.17 8.08 17.30
C GLY A 678 -15.89 7.56 15.89
N ALA A 679 -16.68 6.55 15.51
CA ALA A 679 -16.49 5.87 14.22
C ALA A 679 -16.88 6.73 13.00
N LYS A 680 -17.68 7.79 13.18
CA LYS A 680 -18.19 8.57 12.04
C LYS A 680 -17.86 10.05 12.16
N VAL A 681 -17.54 10.66 11.03
CA VAL A 681 -17.34 12.10 10.89
C VAL A 681 -18.69 12.83 11.02
N THR A 682 -18.77 13.82 11.90
CA THR A 682 -19.95 14.71 12.07
C THR A 682 -19.73 16.08 11.46
N ALA A 683 -18.47 16.56 11.45
CA ALA A 683 -18.10 17.83 10.84
C ALA A 683 -16.66 17.79 10.32
N GLN A 684 -16.35 18.65 9.35
CA GLN A 684 -15.03 18.84 8.78
C GLN A 684 -14.66 20.32 8.72
N SER A 685 -13.36 20.66 8.89
CA SER A 685 -12.90 22.05 8.98
C SER A 685 -12.83 22.78 7.64
N ILE A 686 -12.78 22.05 6.53
CA ILE A 686 -12.70 22.57 5.18
C ILE A 686 -13.97 22.15 4.43
N ALA A 687 -14.65 23.08 3.76
CA ALA A 687 -15.92 22.81 3.11
C ALA A 687 -15.77 21.92 1.87
N GLU A 688 -16.84 21.18 1.53
CA GLU A 688 -16.95 20.45 0.27
C GLU A 688 -16.75 21.38 -0.93
N GLY A 689 -16.01 20.94 -1.94
CA GLY A 689 -15.70 21.69 -3.16
C GLY A 689 -14.52 22.65 -3.06
N GLU A 690 -14.03 22.96 -1.85
CA GLU A 690 -12.81 23.74 -1.69
C GLU A 690 -11.58 23.00 -2.25
N LYS A 691 -10.67 23.78 -2.87
CA LYS A 691 -9.39 23.25 -3.40
C LYS A 691 -8.24 23.69 -2.52
N VAL A 692 -7.61 22.74 -1.86
CA VAL A 692 -6.49 22.96 -0.93
C VAL A 692 -5.17 22.45 -1.50
N SER A 693 -4.06 22.97 -1.02
CA SER A 693 -2.72 22.51 -1.37
C SER A 693 -2.39 21.20 -0.63
N ALA A 694 -1.42 20.46 -1.15
CA ALA A 694 -0.83 19.35 -0.40
C ALA A 694 -0.41 19.76 1.01
N ASN A 695 -0.42 18.84 1.95
CA ASN A 695 -0.12 19.01 3.38
C ASN A 695 -1.08 19.94 4.15
N SER A 696 -2.20 20.35 3.55
CA SER A 696 -3.23 21.11 4.29
C SER A 696 -3.82 20.23 5.38
N ARG A 697 -3.86 20.76 6.63
CA ARG A 697 -4.49 20.08 7.77
C ARG A 697 -6.01 20.17 7.64
N ILE A 698 -6.68 19.04 7.75
CA ILE A 698 -8.14 18.94 7.80
C ILE A 698 -8.58 18.30 9.12
N LEU A 699 -9.37 19.03 9.90
CA LEU A 699 -9.93 18.52 11.13
C LEU A 699 -11.23 17.78 10.85
N LEU A 700 -11.37 16.60 11.42
CA LEU A 700 -12.52 15.71 11.30
C LEU A 700 -13.11 15.49 12.71
N LEU A 701 -14.23 16.13 13.02
CA LEU A 701 -14.93 15.92 14.29
C LEU A 701 -15.75 14.62 14.21
N THR A 702 -15.69 13.81 15.26
CA THR A 702 -16.39 12.53 15.33
C THR A 702 -17.67 12.60 16.20
N ASN A 703 -18.43 11.50 16.20
CA ASN A 703 -19.73 11.39 16.87
C ASN A 703 -19.63 10.92 18.33
N ASP A 704 -18.68 11.46 19.09
CA ASP A 704 -18.51 11.15 20.50
C ASP A 704 -19.54 11.85 21.39
N LYS A 705 -19.82 11.24 22.55
CA LYS A 705 -20.62 11.89 23.61
C LYS A 705 -19.78 12.92 24.35
N ASP A 706 -18.51 12.60 24.60
CA ASP A 706 -17.58 13.45 25.35
C ASP A 706 -16.57 14.06 24.38
N GLN A 707 -16.33 15.36 24.52
CA GLN A 707 -15.36 16.10 23.76
C GLN A 707 -14.01 15.99 24.46
N VAL A 708 -13.04 15.39 23.79
CA VAL A 708 -11.68 15.20 24.32
C VAL A 708 -10.72 16.17 23.64
N MET A 709 -9.91 16.89 24.45
CA MET A 709 -8.96 17.87 23.94
C MET A 709 -7.86 17.20 23.11
N PRO A 710 -7.69 17.57 21.83
CA PRO A 710 -6.55 17.08 21.02
C PRO A 710 -5.26 17.79 21.38
N ASP A 711 -4.13 17.22 20.96
CA ASP A 711 -2.86 17.92 20.93
C ASP A 711 -2.86 18.94 19.77
N MET A 712 -2.75 20.22 20.09
CA MET A 712 -2.79 21.31 19.13
C MET A 712 -1.39 21.87 18.79
N TYR A 713 -0.31 21.22 19.21
CA TYR A 713 1.04 21.66 18.85
C TYR A 713 1.17 21.86 17.33
N ASP A 714 1.81 22.93 16.90
CA ASP A 714 1.93 23.35 15.49
C ASP A 714 0.62 23.72 14.77
N TRP A 715 -0.53 23.80 15.45
CA TRP A 715 -1.76 24.25 14.80
C TRP A 715 -1.74 25.76 14.56
N SER A 716 -2.41 26.19 13.49
CA SER A 716 -2.68 27.61 13.23
C SER A 716 -3.83 28.12 14.12
N LYS A 717 -3.88 29.43 14.28
CA LYS A 717 -4.98 30.10 15.00
C LYS A 717 -6.36 29.74 14.43
N LYS A 718 -6.49 29.64 13.09
CA LYS A 718 -7.74 29.28 12.42
C LYS A 718 -8.21 27.87 12.80
N GLU A 719 -7.31 26.93 12.94
CA GLU A 719 -7.61 25.55 13.33
C GLU A 719 -8.04 25.48 14.80
N VAL A 720 -7.41 26.25 15.69
CA VAL A 720 -7.81 26.36 17.09
C VAL A 720 -9.20 26.99 17.22
N GLU A 721 -9.49 28.06 16.49
CA GLU A 721 -10.80 28.70 16.46
C GLU A 721 -11.89 27.77 15.96
N GLN A 722 -11.59 26.95 14.94
CA GLN A 722 -12.51 25.93 14.44
C GLN A 722 -12.85 24.88 15.49
N LEU A 723 -11.83 24.37 16.21
CA LEU A 723 -12.04 23.44 17.32
C LEU A 723 -12.88 24.08 18.44
N ALA A 724 -12.51 25.28 18.83
CA ALA A 724 -13.19 26.01 19.89
C ALA A 724 -14.67 26.26 19.57
N ASN A 725 -14.99 26.59 18.32
CA ASN A 725 -16.36 26.72 17.84
C ASN A 725 -17.13 25.39 17.97
N TRP A 726 -16.54 24.26 17.60
CA TRP A 726 -17.16 22.95 17.73
C TRP A 726 -17.40 22.56 19.19
N PHE A 727 -16.44 22.88 20.07
CA PHE A 727 -16.50 22.54 21.49
C PHE A 727 -17.29 23.55 22.32
N GLY A 728 -17.61 24.72 21.76
CA GLY A 728 -18.28 25.81 22.47
C GLY A 728 -17.45 26.37 23.63
N ILE A 729 -16.11 26.46 23.45
CA ILE A 729 -15.15 26.97 24.44
C ILE A 729 -14.62 28.35 24.02
N LYS A 730 -14.10 29.09 25.00
CA LYS A 730 -13.45 30.38 24.77
C LYS A 730 -11.97 30.19 24.62
N VAL A 731 -11.34 30.95 23.71
CA VAL A 731 -9.89 30.90 23.52
C VAL A 731 -9.25 32.24 23.87
N THR A 732 -8.15 32.19 24.60
CA THR A 732 -7.25 33.30 24.84
C THR A 732 -5.88 32.96 24.26
N TYR A 733 -5.26 33.94 23.62
CA TYR A 733 -3.95 33.77 22.98
C TYR A 733 -2.88 34.57 23.72
N GLU A 734 -1.74 33.91 23.97
CA GLU A 734 -0.54 34.52 24.55
C GLU A 734 0.62 34.43 23.57
N GLY A 735 1.48 35.44 23.54
CA GLY A 735 2.63 35.46 22.63
C GLY A 735 2.32 35.92 21.21
N ALA A 736 3.35 36.09 20.42
CA ALA A 736 3.28 36.49 19.01
C ALA A 736 3.83 35.35 18.14
N GLY A 737 3.05 34.94 17.15
CA GLY A 737 3.44 33.86 16.22
C GLY A 737 2.24 33.24 15.56
N ASN A 738 2.49 32.32 14.66
CA ASN A 738 1.46 31.73 13.81
C ASN A 738 1.10 30.28 14.21
N LYS A 739 1.86 29.69 15.13
CA LYS A 739 1.75 28.28 15.52
C LYS A 739 1.54 28.12 17.01
N VAL A 740 0.76 27.13 17.41
CA VAL A 740 0.59 26.73 18.80
C VAL A 740 1.86 26.06 19.32
N LEU A 741 2.39 26.57 20.44
CA LEU A 741 3.49 25.94 21.18
C LEU A 741 2.99 25.15 22.40
N THR A 742 2.04 25.71 23.16
CA THR A 742 1.46 25.04 24.33
C THR A 742 -0.02 25.39 24.48
N GLN A 743 -0.73 24.54 25.18
CA GLN A 743 -2.16 24.67 25.49
C GLN A 743 -2.41 24.45 27.00
N SER A 744 -3.36 25.17 27.59
CA SER A 744 -3.66 25.10 29.03
C SER A 744 -4.53 23.92 29.44
N ILE A 745 -5.33 23.38 28.50
CA ILE A 745 -6.13 22.17 28.73
C ILE A 745 -5.29 20.99 28.21
N GLU A 746 -5.00 20.06 29.10
CA GLU A 746 -4.15 18.92 28.80
C GLU A 746 -4.79 17.99 27.73
N THR A 747 -3.96 17.47 26.84
CA THR A 747 -4.36 16.50 25.80
C THR A 747 -5.05 15.29 26.43
N SER A 748 -6.06 14.75 25.76
CA SER A 748 -6.87 13.59 26.20
C SER A 748 -7.75 13.84 27.43
N THR A 749 -7.92 15.09 27.85
CA THR A 749 -8.89 15.43 28.92
C THR A 749 -10.26 15.81 28.36
N ASN A 750 -11.31 15.50 29.10
CA ASN A 750 -12.68 15.89 28.75
C ASN A 750 -12.87 17.39 28.86
N VAL A 751 -13.45 18.01 27.83
CA VAL A 751 -13.70 19.45 27.75
C VAL A 751 -15.14 19.76 28.03
N LYS A 752 -15.37 20.79 28.86
CA LYS A 752 -16.73 21.27 29.19
C LYS A 752 -17.06 22.52 28.39
N LYS A 753 -18.27 22.59 27.85
CA LYS A 753 -18.79 23.79 27.17
C LYS A 753 -18.63 25.04 28.05
N GLY A 754 -18.14 26.13 27.46
CA GLY A 754 -17.89 27.40 28.16
C GLY A 754 -16.55 27.48 28.89
N GLN A 755 -15.75 26.41 28.93
CA GLN A 755 -14.39 26.40 29.49
C GLN A 755 -13.49 27.37 28.70
N THR A 756 -12.49 27.93 29.38
CA THR A 756 -11.50 28.78 28.70
C THR A 756 -10.23 27.97 28.39
N LEU A 757 -9.78 28.05 27.16
CA LEU A 757 -8.54 27.49 26.67
C LEU A 757 -7.54 28.65 26.44
N THR A 758 -6.41 28.60 27.11
CA THR A 758 -5.29 29.52 26.83
C THR A 758 -4.29 28.81 25.93
N VAL A 759 -3.91 29.47 24.85
CA VAL A 759 -2.98 28.95 23.85
C VAL A 759 -1.80 29.88 23.74
N LYS A 760 -0.59 29.36 23.93
CA LYS A 760 0.64 30.11 23.70
C LYS A 760 1.07 29.95 22.24
N MET A 761 1.21 31.08 21.55
CA MET A 761 1.61 31.14 20.14
C MET A 761 3.10 31.44 20.00
N GLY A 762 3.73 30.87 18.97
CA GLY A 762 5.12 31.14 18.60
C GLY A 762 5.33 30.90 17.09
N ASN A 763 6.58 30.95 16.65
CA ASN A 763 6.99 30.68 15.26
C ASN A 763 7.73 29.37 15.18
#